data_eacd17a0134e1ec2e4154c7ddf79a1ac
#
_entry.id   eacd17a0134e1ec2e4154c7ddf79a1ac
#
_cell.length_a   1.000
_cell.length_b   1.000
_cell.length_c   1.000
_cell.angle_alpha   90.00
_cell.angle_beta   90.00
_cell.angle_gamma   90.00
#
_symmetry.space_group_name_H-M   'P 1'
#
loop_
_entity.id
_entity.type
_entity.pdbx_description
1 polymer ?
#
loop_
_entity_poly.entity_id
_entity_poly.type
_entity_poly.pdbx_seq_one_letter_code
_entity_poly.pdbx_strand_id
1 'polypeptide(L)'
;MIFGKNAGLMLKYQKAKAKMVEYDVSKQEYPHFPLNSNELSYPTTYVLSRYSECVIENNHDELKELESLLITTAEYYDSAFKSKDRPEYDWDFLLSGASAYFLRKDFGSAKVLAARVVDLINEERSPQKLLTNIYNYLLGGVYLPYLRVIDTYERINNFFLDYFGKGESLEALKSNLWVYRNEIYENGDPDSIFYVDILVAVIIVACENSSWSLLPSSSGIPDEEWEPYLQSKMSIKMLWPAQRLIAEKGLLRGESSIVQLPTGVGKTRSIELIIRAAFLSERANIAIIVAPLRALCNEITMDMYKAFGNDVTINQFSDVLQNDFWNLFSEDIKRQILICTPEKLSYVLHHNPFFLSAIDLFVFDEGHMFDDGGRGATYELLVTHIRQNITSEQQLVLLSAVLPNSGDIAQWLFEDRGCLATDDSIVSTPKSIGFSSTQRDIHFFYDDKSNEDYYIPRILRVEQLKKLPRERSNKYFPDLSSSIDVAIYNAIKLCHNGGVAIYLGQQRSMKTVFERIINLDKRNYDLKALKDNTNQAELSKIKGFIESYYGSEHYYTKAAELGVLPHSSNLQNGVKLVVEHALKNKYVSCVVCTSTLAQGVNIPIKYLLVTSIRNGLQLVKTRDFQNLMGRTARAGIYTEGSIIITDCKIYDNRTNWKNGGGYLWNDCVKLFDTKLTEPCGSSILSLVQGFNIDYDVTISGEEFIDRVIDHLDERDFLLDYAKKLEKECLKTNPQRTQNLIVQEILLRQNIISNIENYLCLVCYAETLVNDSKKSAVDICTNTLAYAMATEKEKELLIKVFQKMEENIQQYSVEKLSRYSNAMSGIGLSSLIEEWIVQNELTEKIYTETELLSVIAELYLQICGDFRYQEHIQSICKKWIDGQTPTEINNKETIGIAEVESLCNKRISYEMNFLIGNICDLIEVDEENEEQVNQRNILTLLQKKVKYGVPNMTAISICESVFNDRLLAIELAQILSDENIGTAKILNMLKAHSEEIFSCLDSYPEYFKDRLSVLMK
;
A
#
# COMPACT_ATOMS: atom_id res chain seq x y z
N MET A 1 13.47 36.90 -20.48
CA MET A 1 12.27 36.08 -20.15
C MET A 1 12.01 35.17 -21.37
N ILE A 2 12.42 33.92 -21.31
CA ILE A 2 12.38 32.96 -22.46
C ILE A 2 10.93 32.64 -22.83
N PHE A 3 10.08 32.42 -21.82
CA PHE A 3 8.64 32.27 -22.02
C PHE A 3 7.93 33.63 -21.85
N GLY A 4 7.22 34.10 -22.90
CA GLY A 4 6.38 35.29 -22.84
C GLY A 4 5.14 35.08 -21.96
N LYS A 5 4.43 36.18 -21.64
CA LYS A 5 3.18 36.12 -20.83
C LYS A 5 2.11 35.19 -21.44
N ASN A 6 2.08 35.03 -22.74
CA ASN A 6 1.12 34.20 -23.44
C ASN A 6 1.47 32.70 -23.36
N ALA A 7 2.72 32.35 -23.12
CA ALA A 7 3.16 30.95 -23.07
C ALA A 7 2.44 30.16 -21.97
N GLY A 8 2.28 30.75 -20.76
CA GLY A 8 1.53 30.13 -19.67
C GLY A 8 0.04 29.90 -20.03
N LEU A 9 -0.61 30.84 -20.71
CA LEU A 9 -1.99 30.67 -21.18
C LEU A 9 -2.10 29.57 -22.23
N MET A 10 -1.11 29.47 -23.13
CA MET A 10 -1.09 28.44 -24.15
C MET A 10 -0.88 27.05 -23.55
N LEU A 11 0.00 26.92 -22.56
CA LEU A 11 0.19 25.63 -21.87
C LEU A 11 -1.11 25.18 -21.17
N LYS A 12 -1.81 26.11 -20.49
CA LYS A 12 -3.11 25.83 -19.88
C LYS A 12 -4.14 25.38 -20.91
N TYR A 13 -4.20 26.06 -22.04
CA TYR A 13 -5.06 25.67 -23.15
C TYR A 13 -4.71 24.27 -23.69
N GLN A 14 -3.42 23.99 -23.88
CA GLN A 14 -2.94 22.69 -24.35
C GLN A 14 -3.31 21.57 -23.38
N LYS A 15 -3.13 21.79 -22.09
CA LYS A 15 -3.56 20.87 -21.03
C LYS A 15 -5.07 20.65 -21.04
N ALA A 16 -5.87 21.72 -21.16
CA ALA A 16 -7.33 21.62 -21.26
C ALA A 16 -7.75 20.80 -22.48
N LYS A 17 -7.12 21.02 -23.62
CA LYS A 17 -7.38 20.28 -24.86
C LYS A 17 -7.00 18.80 -24.72
N ALA A 18 -5.86 18.47 -24.09
CA ALA A 18 -5.49 17.10 -23.78
C ALA A 18 -6.56 16.41 -22.93
N LYS A 19 -7.11 17.09 -21.91
CA LYS A 19 -8.22 16.54 -21.11
C LYS A 19 -9.51 16.37 -21.92
N MET A 20 -9.83 17.31 -22.82
CA MET A 20 -10.98 17.14 -23.74
C MET A 20 -10.84 15.90 -24.62
N VAL A 21 -9.65 15.62 -25.11
CA VAL A 21 -9.37 14.38 -25.85
C VAL A 21 -9.58 13.14 -24.97
N GLU A 22 -9.15 13.19 -23.70
CA GLU A 22 -9.39 12.10 -22.74
C GLU A 22 -10.89 11.81 -22.52
N TYR A 23 -11.76 12.80 -22.67
CA TYR A 23 -13.23 12.70 -22.55
C TYR A 23 -13.96 12.45 -23.87
N ASP A 24 -13.24 12.18 -24.97
CA ASP A 24 -13.82 12.04 -26.30
C ASP A 24 -14.68 13.24 -26.74
N VAL A 25 -14.29 14.44 -26.38
CA VAL A 25 -14.97 15.66 -26.84
C VAL A 25 -14.70 15.88 -28.33
N SER A 26 -15.73 16.19 -29.07
CA SER A 26 -15.60 16.48 -30.51
C SER A 26 -14.69 17.67 -30.76
N LYS A 27 -13.81 17.57 -31.78
CA LYS A 27 -12.93 18.68 -32.17
C LYS A 27 -13.68 19.99 -32.46
N GLN A 28 -14.94 19.92 -32.89
CA GLN A 28 -15.80 21.08 -33.15
C GLN A 28 -16.21 21.82 -31.87
N GLU A 29 -16.11 21.19 -30.73
CA GLU A 29 -16.47 21.77 -29.41
C GLU A 29 -15.26 22.35 -28.68
N TYR A 30 -14.06 22.26 -29.27
CA TYR A 30 -12.86 22.83 -28.65
C TYR A 30 -12.93 24.35 -28.69
N PRO A 31 -12.58 25.06 -27.62
CA PRO A 31 -12.48 26.51 -27.64
C PRO A 31 -11.47 26.93 -28.70
N HIS A 32 -11.83 27.94 -29.49
CA HIS A 32 -10.87 28.53 -30.42
C HIS A 32 -9.96 29.49 -29.66
N PHE A 33 -8.67 29.19 -29.69
CA PHE A 33 -7.67 30.05 -29.07
C PHE A 33 -6.94 30.84 -30.16
N PRO A 34 -6.86 32.17 -30.04
CA PRO A 34 -6.33 33.01 -31.13
C PRO A 34 -4.81 33.01 -31.25
N LEU A 35 -4.08 32.27 -30.34
CA LEU A 35 -2.62 32.24 -30.38
C LEU A 35 -2.08 31.11 -31.25
N ASN A 36 -0.93 31.35 -31.92
CA ASN A 36 -0.26 30.39 -32.77
C ASN A 36 0.52 29.36 -31.88
N SER A 37 0.38 28.06 -32.16
CA SER A 37 1.11 26.99 -31.47
C SER A 37 2.65 27.16 -31.48
N ASN A 38 3.20 27.91 -32.44
CA ASN A 38 4.63 28.18 -32.55
C ASN A 38 5.18 29.03 -31.39
N GLU A 39 4.32 29.77 -30.64
CA GLU A 39 4.75 30.57 -29.49
C GLU A 39 5.31 29.73 -28.31
N LEU A 40 4.93 28.45 -28.23
CA LEU A 40 5.52 27.52 -27.25
C LEU A 40 6.58 26.60 -27.89
N SER A 41 6.39 26.19 -29.14
CA SER A 41 7.29 25.26 -29.81
C SER A 41 8.74 25.77 -29.87
N TYR A 42 8.98 27.02 -30.30
CA TYR A 42 10.35 27.56 -30.36
C TYR A 42 11.03 27.73 -29.00
N PRO A 43 10.38 28.33 -27.95
CA PRO A 43 10.99 28.42 -26.64
C PRO A 43 11.28 27.06 -25.99
N THR A 44 10.43 26.06 -26.17
CA THR A 44 10.65 24.72 -25.58
C THR A 44 11.78 23.99 -26.27
N THR A 45 11.90 24.07 -27.58
CA THR A 45 13.06 23.54 -28.34
C THR A 45 14.36 24.23 -27.90
N TYR A 46 14.34 25.56 -27.75
CA TYR A 46 15.49 26.31 -27.25
C TYR A 46 15.89 25.88 -25.83
N VAL A 47 14.93 25.76 -24.90
CA VAL A 47 15.23 25.35 -23.52
C VAL A 47 15.83 23.95 -23.48
N LEU A 48 15.29 22.99 -24.25
CA LEU A 48 15.80 21.62 -24.29
C LEU A 48 17.20 21.58 -24.90
N SER A 49 17.45 22.30 -26.00
CA SER A 49 18.77 22.42 -26.63
C SER A 49 19.79 23.03 -25.66
N ARG A 50 19.46 24.21 -25.08
CA ARG A 50 20.37 24.93 -24.19
C ARG A 50 20.64 24.15 -22.89
N TYR A 51 19.65 23.47 -22.34
CA TYR A 51 19.84 22.60 -21.19
C TYR A 51 20.79 21.45 -21.49
N SER A 52 20.63 20.81 -22.68
CA SER A 52 21.53 19.76 -23.14
C SER A 52 22.96 20.26 -23.31
N GLU A 53 23.14 21.43 -23.89
CA GLU A 53 24.44 22.07 -24.03
C GLU A 53 25.07 22.39 -22.66
N CYS A 54 24.31 22.94 -21.70
CA CYS A 54 24.78 23.20 -20.35
C CYS A 54 25.21 21.91 -19.60
N VAL A 55 24.53 20.80 -19.83
CA VAL A 55 24.95 19.47 -19.30
C VAL A 55 26.30 19.08 -19.90
N ILE A 56 26.47 19.22 -21.21
CA ILE A 56 27.69 18.91 -21.96
C ILE A 56 28.86 19.80 -21.46
N GLU A 57 28.61 21.08 -21.25
CA GLU A 57 29.60 22.06 -20.78
C GLU A 57 29.84 22.04 -19.27
N ASN A 58 29.06 21.25 -18.51
CA ASN A 58 29.06 21.21 -17.04
C ASN A 58 28.79 22.59 -16.38
N ASN A 59 27.89 23.39 -17.00
CA ASN A 59 27.51 24.71 -16.53
C ASN A 59 26.39 24.65 -15.49
N HIS A 60 26.74 24.36 -14.24
CA HIS A 60 25.79 24.16 -13.14
C HIS A 60 24.94 25.40 -12.79
N ASP A 61 25.44 26.60 -12.99
CA ASP A 61 24.71 27.81 -12.63
C ASP A 61 23.55 28.03 -13.61
N GLU A 62 23.77 27.90 -14.89
CA GLU A 62 22.72 28.04 -15.90
C GLU A 62 21.72 26.86 -15.87
N LEU A 63 22.18 25.64 -15.54
CA LEU A 63 21.27 24.49 -15.34
C LEU A 63 20.22 24.80 -14.27
N LYS A 64 20.60 25.41 -13.13
CA LYS A 64 19.63 25.79 -12.09
C LYS A 64 18.61 26.84 -12.59
N GLU A 65 19.05 27.79 -13.38
CA GLU A 65 18.14 28.80 -13.95
C GLU A 65 17.16 28.19 -14.95
N LEU A 66 17.61 27.22 -15.74
CA LEU A 66 16.79 26.54 -16.74
C LEU A 66 15.87 25.45 -16.20
N GLU A 67 16.08 24.97 -14.95
CA GLU A 67 15.35 23.85 -14.40
C GLU A 67 13.83 24.06 -14.40
N SER A 68 13.36 25.22 -13.94
CA SER A 68 11.94 25.56 -13.95
C SER A 68 11.34 25.64 -15.36
N LEU A 69 12.16 26.05 -16.33
CA LEU A 69 11.77 26.14 -17.72
C LEU A 69 11.72 24.75 -18.38
N LEU A 70 12.61 23.85 -17.96
CA LEU A 70 12.61 22.46 -18.42
C LEU A 70 11.36 21.69 -17.95
N ILE A 71 10.83 22.00 -16.76
CA ILE A 71 9.53 21.50 -16.28
C ILE A 71 8.43 21.87 -17.28
N THR A 72 8.32 23.17 -17.57
CA THR A 72 7.32 23.70 -18.53
C THR A 72 7.48 23.06 -19.91
N THR A 73 8.71 22.84 -20.34
CA THR A 73 9.05 22.20 -21.63
C THR A 73 8.56 20.75 -21.67
N ALA A 74 8.83 19.95 -20.64
CA ALA A 74 8.38 18.55 -20.55
C ALA A 74 6.84 18.46 -20.56
N GLU A 75 6.16 19.31 -19.77
CA GLU A 75 4.70 19.38 -19.74
C GLU A 75 4.08 19.80 -21.07
N TYR A 76 4.74 20.71 -21.79
CA TYR A 76 4.29 21.10 -23.13
C TYR A 76 4.33 19.92 -24.09
N TYR A 77 5.45 19.24 -24.23
CA TYR A 77 5.58 18.12 -25.17
C TYR A 77 4.60 17.00 -24.85
N ASP A 78 4.43 16.65 -23.55
CA ASP A 78 3.48 15.63 -23.13
C ASP A 78 2.02 16.03 -23.42
N SER A 79 1.63 17.27 -23.12
CA SER A 79 0.28 17.77 -23.39
C SER A 79 0.01 17.96 -24.90
N ALA A 80 1.01 18.37 -25.68
CA ALA A 80 0.91 18.51 -27.12
C ALA A 80 0.65 17.17 -27.79
N PHE A 81 1.38 16.13 -27.39
CA PHE A 81 1.14 14.76 -27.85
C PHE A 81 -0.28 14.28 -27.48
N LYS A 82 -0.68 14.44 -26.20
CA LYS A 82 -2.00 14.01 -25.70
C LYS A 82 -3.17 14.75 -26.38
N SER A 83 -2.99 15.99 -26.78
CA SER A 83 -4.03 16.80 -27.46
C SER A 83 -4.18 16.45 -28.95
N LYS A 84 -3.32 15.62 -29.52
CA LYS A 84 -3.29 15.24 -30.93
C LYS A 84 -3.28 16.44 -31.86
N ASP A 85 -2.55 17.49 -31.49
CA ASP A 85 -2.47 18.72 -32.26
C ASP A 85 -1.75 18.58 -33.59
N ARG A 86 -0.73 17.69 -33.66
CA ARG A 86 0.08 17.45 -34.87
C ARG A 86 0.38 15.93 -34.97
N PRO A 87 -0.55 15.12 -35.50
CA PRO A 87 -0.35 13.68 -35.63
C PRO A 87 0.82 13.31 -36.54
N GLU A 88 1.25 14.21 -37.44
CA GLU A 88 2.34 13.98 -38.37
C GLU A 88 3.74 13.97 -37.72
N TYR A 89 3.88 14.50 -36.47
CA TYR A 89 5.13 14.60 -35.73
C TYR A 89 5.05 13.94 -34.34
N ASP A 90 4.22 12.93 -34.19
CA ASP A 90 3.98 12.29 -32.87
C ASP A 90 5.28 11.78 -32.24
N TRP A 91 6.24 11.25 -32.99
CA TRP A 91 7.49 10.76 -32.46
C TRP A 91 8.41 11.88 -31.94
N ASP A 92 8.42 13.04 -32.56
CA ASP A 92 9.24 14.19 -32.17
C ASP A 92 8.80 14.74 -30.81
N PHE A 93 7.50 14.94 -30.58
CA PHE A 93 6.95 15.34 -29.30
C PHE A 93 7.22 14.28 -28.20
N LEU A 94 7.11 13.01 -28.54
CA LEU A 94 7.38 11.93 -27.58
C LEU A 94 8.85 11.87 -27.21
N LEU A 95 9.76 11.95 -28.17
CA LEU A 95 11.20 11.86 -27.94
C LEU A 95 11.73 13.10 -27.22
N SER A 96 11.31 14.30 -27.65
CA SER A 96 11.66 15.56 -26.96
C SER A 96 11.11 15.60 -25.54
N GLY A 97 9.87 15.16 -25.35
CA GLY A 97 9.27 15.04 -24.01
C GLY A 97 9.97 14.03 -23.12
N ALA A 98 10.31 12.85 -23.67
CA ALA A 98 11.10 11.85 -22.96
C ALA A 98 12.46 12.40 -22.54
N SER A 99 13.12 13.15 -23.43
CA SER A 99 14.41 13.78 -23.16
C SER A 99 14.34 14.86 -22.09
N ALA A 100 13.33 15.73 -22.14
CA ALA A 100 13.13 16.76 -21.13
C ALA A 100 12.87 16.15 -19.73
N TYR A 101 12.04 15.10 -19.64
CA TYR A 101 11.84 14.36 -18.40
C TYR A 101 13.10 13.63 -17.92
N PHE A 102 13.87 13.01 -18.84
CA PHE A 102 15.08 12.30 -18.48
C PHE A 102 16.15 13.25 -17.94
N LEU A 103 16.41 14.35 -18.61
CA LEU A 103 17.42 15.36 -18.18
C LEU A 103 17.03 15.99 -16.82
N ARG A 104 15.74 16.10 -16.55
CA ARG A 104 15.21 16.50 -15.23
C ARG A 104 15.33 15.40 -14.16
N LYS A 105 15.75 14.19 -14.52
CA LYS A 105 15.78 12.99 -13.67
C LYS A 105 14.40 12.44 -13.28
N ASP A 106 13.36 12.80 -14.01
CA ASP A 106 12.02 12.23 -13.91
C ASP A 106 11.91 10.99 -14.80
N PHE A 107 12.70 9.97 -14.45
CA PHE A 107 12.91 8.78 -15.26
C PHE A 107 11.61 7.96 -15.47
N GLY A 108 10.66 8.07 -14.54
CA GLY A 108 9.36 7.43 -14.67
C GLY A 108 8.56 7.97 -15.85
N SER A 109 8.44 9.29 -15.99
CA SER A 109 7.74 9.95 -17.09
C SER A 109 8.50 9.76 -18.41
N ALA A 110 9.83 9.86 -18.38
CA ALA A 110 10.67 9.57 -19.55
C ALA A 110 10.43 8.16 -20.10
N LYS A 111 10.36 7.14 -19.23
CA LYS A 111 10.04 5.75 -19.60
C LYS A 111 8.73 5.64 -20.37
N VAL A 112 7.68 6.30 -19.86
CA VAL A 112 6.33 6.22 -20.46
C VAL A 112 6.30 6.78 -21.87
N LEU A 113 6.99 7.88 -22.13
CA LEU A 113 7.04 8.49 -23.48
C LEU A 113 7.98 7.70 -24.39
N ALA A 114 9.17 7.35 -23.94
CA ALA A 114 10.16 6.61 -24.73
C ALA A 114 9.62 5.26 -25.23
N ALA A 115 8.87 4.52 -24.40
CA ALA A 115 8.28 3.26 -24.80
C ALA A 115 7.31 3.36 -25.98
N ARG A 116 6.75 4.55 -26.26
CA ARG A 116 5.84 4.79 -27.39
C ARG A 116 6.55 5.17 -28.68
N VAL A 117 7.83 5.53 -28.60
CA VAL A 117 8.61 6.00 -29.77
C VAL A 117 9.18 4.84 -30.58
N VAL A 118 9.37 3.66 -29.95
CA VAL A 118 10.16 2.53 -30.49
C VAL A 118 9.87 2.20 -31.96
N ASP A 119 8.61 2.11 -32.33
CA ASP A 119 8.15 1.69 -33.63
C ASP A 119 7.85 2.86 -34.59
N LEU A 120 8.06 4.10 -34.15
CA LEU A 120 7.72 5.29 -34.93
C LEU A 120 8.92 5.85 -35.72
N ILE A 121 10.15 5.52 -35.37
CA ILE A 121 11.37 6.02 -36.01
C ILE A 121 11.86 4.97 -37.00
N ASN A 122 11.80 5.31 -38.30
CA ASN A 122 12.20 4.43 -39.41
C ASN A 122 13.68 4.55 -39.81
N GLU A 123 14.36 5.62 -39.41
CA GLU A 123 15.78 5.84 -39.74
C GLU A 123 16.69 4.96 -38.90
N GLU A 124 17.38 4.00 -39.51
CA GLU A 124 18.14 2.96 -38.82
C GLU A 124 19.41 3.46 -38.13
N ARG A 125 20.01 4.59 -38.55
CA ARG A 125 21.32 5.09 -38.08
C ARG A 125 21.33 6.56 -37.70
N SER A 126 20.25 7.03 -37.13
CA SER A 126 20.10 8.41 -36.70
C SER A 126 20.36 8.57 -35.19
N PRO A 127 20.76 9.77 -34.70
CA PRO A 127 20.85 10.08 -33.29
C PRO A 127 19.53 9.79 -32.54
N GLN A 128 18.38 10.03 -33.18
CA GLN A 128 17.04 9.77 -32.66
C GLN A 128 16.81 8.28 -32.36
N LYS A 129 17.25 7.40 -33.32
CA LYS A 129 17.12 5.94 -33.13
C LYS A 129 18.02 5.43 -32.00
N LEU A 130 19.26 5.92 -31.95
CA LEU A 130 20.20 5.55 -30.89
C LEU A 130 19.70 6.00 -29.52
N LEU A 131 19.18 7.23 -29.40
CA LEU A 131 18.61 7.78 -28.20
C LEU A 131 17.40 6.95 -27.70
N THR A 132 16.51 6.58 -28.64
CA THR A 132 15.36 5.72 -28.34
C THR A 132 15.79 4.34 -27.81
N ASN A 133 16.80 3.73 -28.43
CA ASN A 133 17.35 2.45 -28.01
C ASN A 133 17.94 2.55 -26.60
N ILE A 134 18.69 3.60 -26.30
CA ILE A 134 19.28 3.87 -24.98
C ILE A 134 18.19 4.00 -23.91
N TYR A 135 17.12 4.75 -24.16
CA TYR A 135 16.00 4.83 -23.22
C TYR A 135 15.36 3.48 -22.96
N ASN A 136 15.13 2.68 -23.98
CA ASN A 136 14.52 1.36 -23.83
C ASN A 136 15.41 0.39 -23.04
N TYR A 137 16.72 0.49 -23.21
CA TYR A 137 17.66 -0.29 -22.41
C TYR A 137 17.69 0.17 -20.93
N LEU A 138 17.90 1.46 -20.68
CA LEU A 138 18.06 2.00 -19.33
C LEU A 138 16.78 1.97 -18.51
N LEU A 139 15.65 2.31 -19.13
CA LEU A 139 14.37 2.51 -18.45
C LEU A 139 13.40 1.34 -18.64
N GLY A 140 13.47 0.68 -19.79
CA GLY A 140 12.59 -0.41 -20.20
C GLY A 140 13.14 -1.81 -19.92
N GLY A 141 14.44 -1.94 -19.73
CA GLY A 141 15.12 -3.25 -19.59
C GLY A 141 15.11 -4.07 -20.87
N VAL A 142 14.94 -3.41 -22.03
CA VAL A 142 14.93 -4.07 -23.33
C VAL A 142 16.36 -4.41 -23.74
N TYR A 143 16.57 -5.65 -24.18
CA TYR A 143 17.88 -6.09 -24.64
C TYR A 143 18.25 -5.37 -25.95
N LEU A 144 19.49 -4.84 -26.02
CA LEU A 144 20.08 -4.31 -27.25
C LEU A 144 21.19 -5.25 -27.74
N PRO A 145 21.22 -5.55 -29.05
CA PRO A 145 22.30 -6.38 -29.62
C PRO A 145 23.58 -5.59 -29.80
N TYR A 146 24.70 -6.28 -29.72
CA TYR A 146 25.96 -5.76 -30.24
C TYR A 146 25.90 -5.67 -31.77
N LEU A 147 26.37 -4.54 -32.30
CA LEU A 147 26.33 -4.27 -33.72
C LEU A 147 27.70 -4.54 -34.35
N ARG A 148 27.67 -4.93 -35.65
CA ARG A 148 28.92 -5.01 -36.46
C ARG A 148 29.42 -3.59 -36.71
N VAL A 149 30.62 -3.27 -36.23
CA VAL A 149 31.19 -1.93 -36.32
C VAL A 149 31.49 -1.57 -37.77
N ILE A 150 30.83 -0.55 -38.31
CA ILE A 150 31.01 0.04 -39.63
C ILE A 150 31.39 1.50 -39.44
N ASP A 151 30.76 2.22 -38.51
CA ASP A 151 30.95 3.63 -38.26
C ASP A 151 30.94 3.95 -36.75
N THR A 152 30.85 5.21 -36.39
CA THR A 152 30.86 5.70 -35.02
C THR A 152 29.58 5.39 -34.28
N TYR A 153 28.44 5.28 -34.95
CA TYR A 153 27.15 4.90 -34.37
C TYR A 153 27.21 3.53 -33.69
N GLU A 154 27.67 2.50 -34.41
CA GLU A 154 27.78 1.15 -33.85
C GLU A 154 28.85 1.07 -32.76
N ARG A 155 29.90 1.87 -32.83
CA ARG A 155 30.90 1.95 -31.73
C ARG A 155 30.25 2.46 -30.45
N ILE A 156 29.49 3.55 -30.55
CA ILE A 156 28.79 4.08 -29.36
C ILE A 156 27.82 3.06 -28.79
N ASN A 157 26.98 2.42 -29.63
CA ASN A 157 26.08 1.37 -29.18
C ASN A 157 26.83 0.26 -28.43
N ASN A 158 27.95 -0.21 -28.95
CA ASN A 158 28.71 -1.30 -28.35
C ASN A 158 29.42 -0.86 -27.05
N PHE A 159 30.07 0.31 -27.01
CA PHE A 159 30.68 0.84 -25.80
C PHE A 159 29.64 1.19 -24.71
N PHE A 160 28.45 1.64 -25.10
CA PHE A 160 27.36 1.84 -24.18
C PHE A 160 26.94 0.52 -23.53
N LEU A 161 26.81 -0.56 -24.31
CA LEU A 161 26.52 -1.89 -23.81
C LEU A 161 27.66 -2.46 -22.94
N ASP A 162 28.93 -2.23 -23.30
CA ASP A 162 30.07 -2.64 -22.48
C ASP A 162 30.07 -1.92 -21.14
N TYR A 163 29.76 -0.62 -21.11
CA TYR A 163 29.72 0.12 -19.85
C TYR A 163 28.53 -0.26 -18.96
N PHE A 164 27.30 -0.16 -19.47
CA PHE A 164 26.11 -0.44 -18.65
C PHE A 164 25.85 -1.94 -18.42
N GLY A 165 26.43 -2.81 -19.23
CA GLY A 165 26.34 -4.24 -19.11
C GLY A 165 27.46 -4.88 -18.30
N LYS A 166 28.70 -4.37 -18.41
CA LYS A 166 29.90 -4.99 -17.81
C LYS A 166 30.77 -4.05 -16.96
N GLY A 167 30.48 -2.76 -16.95
CA GLY A 167 31.31 -1.75 -16.26
C GLY A 167 32.57 -1.31 -17.01
N GLU A 168 32.70 -1.70 -18.26
CA GLU A 168 33.90 -1.50 -19.07
C GLU A 168 33.73 -0.33 -20.05
N SER A 169 34.84 0.16 -20.60
CA SER A 169 34.87 1.05 -21.78
C SER A 169 34.28 2.45 -21.60
N LEU A 170 34.14 2.98 -20.38
CA LEU A 170 33.61 4.33 -20.12
C LEU A 170 34.31 5.43 -20.87
N GLU A 171 35.66 5.45 -20.86
CA GLU A 171 36.44 6.47 -21.54
C GLU A 171 36.35 6.34 -23.07
N ALA A 172 36.23 5.11 -23.58
CA ALA A 172 36.00 4.87 -25.00
C ALA A 172 34.60 5.36 -25.43
N LEU A 173 33.59 5.13 -24.60
CA LEU A 173 32.25 5.67 -24.81
C LEU A 173 32.28 7.19 -24.89
N LYS A 174 32.86 7.87 -23.91
CA LYS A 174 32.95 9.33 -23.86
C LYS A 174 33.68 9.86 -25.10
N SER A 175 34.85 9.30 -25.46
CA SER A 175 35.66 9.76 -26.61
C SER A 175 34.85 9.60 -27.91
N ASN A 176 34.20 8.47 -28.15
CA ASN A 176 33.40 8.25 -29.37
C ASN A 176 32.15 9.11 -29.43
N LEU A 177 31.54 9.49 -28.31
CA LEU A 177 30.43 10.45 -28.28
C LEU A 177 30.85 11.81 -28.86
N TRP A 178 32.04 12.30 -28.50
CA TRP A 178 32.57 13.56 -29.04
C TRP A 178 32.87 13.45 -30.54
N VAL A 179 33.43 12.33 -31.00
CA VAL A 179 33.65 12.09 -32.44
C VAL A 179 32.33 12.10 -33.19
N TYR A 180 31.35 11.37 -32.74
CA TYR A 180 30.04 11.29 -33.36
C TYR A 180 29.32 12.66 -33.39
N ARG A 181 29.36 13.41 -32.29
CA ARG A 181 28.83 14.76 -32.24
C ARG A 181 29.42 15.63 -33.32
N ASN A 182 30.74 15.63 -33.49
CA ASN A 182 31.42 16.39 -34.52
C ASN A 182 31.04 15.92 -35.92
N GLU A 183 30.99 14.62 -36.19
CA GLU A 183 30.53 14.08 -37.48
C GLU A 183 29.13 14.54 -37.84
N ILE A 184 28.17 14.58 -36.88
CA ILE A 184 26.82 15.06 -37.11
C ILE A 184 26.77 16.58 -37.29
N TYR A 185 27.60 17.36 -36.59
CA TYR A 185 27.69 18.81 -36.80
C TYR A 185 28.27 19.17 -38.17
N GLU A 186 29.13 18.34 -38.74
CA GLU A 186 29.70 18.56 -40.05
C GLU A 186 28.80 18.14 -41.21
N ASN A 187 28.03 17.05 -41.02
CA ASN A 187 27.36 16.39 -42.14
C ASN A 187 25.85 16.13 -41.88
N GLY A 188 25.32 16.41 -40.67
CA GLY A 188 23.92 16.14 -40.31
C GLY A 188 22.95 17.24 -40.73
N ASP A 189 21.68 16.88 -40.78
CA ASP A 189 20.57 17.85 -40.88
C ASP A 189 20.27 18.52 -39.53
N PRO A 190 19.49 19.62 -39.53
CA PRO A 190 19.18 20.34 -38.26
C PRO A 190 18.56 19.47 -37.17
N ASP A 191 17.72 18.48 -37.51
CA ASP A 191 17.10 17.59 -36.51
C ASP A 191 18.13 16.63 -35.91
N SER A 192 19.04 16.10 -36.73
CA SER A 192 20.14 15.27 -36.26
C SER A 192 21.11 16.04 -35.36
N ILE A 193 21.39 17.30 -35.64
CA ILE A 193 22.20 18.18 -34.80
C ILE A 193 21.51 18.40 -33.46
N PHE A 194 20.23 18.69 -33.44
CA PHE A 194 19.46 18.86 -32.20
C PHE A 194 19.46 17.59 -31.33
N TYR A 195 19.24 16.43 -31.93
CA TYR A 195 19.15 15.19 -31.20
C TYR A 195 20.50 14.59 -30.81
N VAL A 196 21.61 14.93 -31.47
CA VAL A 196 22.95 14.47 -31.06
C VAL A 196 23.39 15.15 -29.77
N ASP A 197 23.06 16.42 -29.56
CA ASP A 197 23.33 17.11 -28.28
C ASP A 197 22.52 16.54 -27.14
N ILE A 198 21.25 16.25 -27.38
CA ILE A 198 20.39 15.57 -26.42
C ILE A 198 20.95 14.17 -26.10
N LEU A 199 21.36 13.40 -27.10
CA LEU A 199 21.97 12.08 -26.93
C LEU A 199 23.19 12.11 -26.02
N VAL A 200 24.11 13.05 -26.29
CA VAL A 200 25.33 13.23 -25.49
C VAL A 200 24.97 13.61 -24.04
N ALA A 201 24.08 14.60 -23.85
CA ALA A 201 23.63 15.00 -22.53
C ALA A 201 22.97 13.87 -21.74
N VAL A 202 22.09 13.08 -22.41
CA VAL A 202 21.42 11.93 -21.81
C VAL A 202 22.41 10.86 -21.36
N ILE A 203 23.42 10.55 -22.18
CA ILE A 203 24.43 9.56 -21.79
C ILE A 203 25.30 10.08 -20.64
N ILE A 204 25.63 11.37 -20.59
CA ILE A 204 26.34 11.98 -19.46
C ILE A 204 25.52 11.80 -18.17
N VAL A 205 24.25 12.22 -18.18
CA VAL A 205 23.36 12.06 -17.02
C VAL A 205 23.18 10.59 -16.63
N ALA A 206 23.08 9.68 -17.60
CA ALA A 206 23.01 8.25 -17.33
C ALA A 206 24.28 7.72 -16.67
N CYS A 207 25.47 8.11 -17.13
CA CYS A 207 26.74 7.72 -16.52
C CYS A 207 26.90 8.25 -15.09
N GLU A 208 26.46 9.49 -14.83
CA GLU A 208 26.46 10.07 -13.47
C GLU A 208 25.57 9.32 -12.49
N ASN A 209 24.51 8.66 -12.98
CA ASN A 209 23.58 7.88 -12.18
C ASN A 209 23.78 6.37 -12.32
N SER A 210 24.87 5.94 -12.98
CA SER A 210 25.14 4.53 -13.23
C SER A 210 25.31 3.73 -11.94
N SER A 211 24.67 2.56 -11.90
CA SER A 211 24.84 1.64 -10.78
C SER A 211 26.25 1.10 -10.64
N TRP A 212 27.00 0.97 -11.74
CA TRP A 212 28.43 0.58 -11.74
C TRP A 212 29.31 1.59 -10.99
N SER A 213 29.01 2.88 -11.10
CA SER A 213 29.77 3.92 -10.41
C SER A 213 29.29 4.15 -8.97
N LEU A 214 27.96 4.20 -8.78
CA LEU A 214 27.39 4.67 -7.52
C LEU A 214 27.28 3.58 -6.45
N LEU A 215 26.97 2.32 -6.78
CA LEU A 215 26.78 1.29 -5.77
C LEU A 215 28.09 0.93 -5.05
N PRO A 216 29.22 0.66 -5.74
CA PRO A 216 30.48 0.39 -5.06
C PRO A 216 30.96 1.59 -4.25
N SER A 217 30.99 2.78 -4.84
CA SER A 217 31.49 3.99 -4.16
C SER A 217 30.66 4.39 -2.94
N SER A 218 29.32 4.21 -3.01
CA SER A 218 28.41 4.57 -1.90
C SER A 218 28.38 3.52 -0.80
N SER A 219 28.55 2.24 -1.13
CA SER A 219 28.55 1.15 -0.15
C SER A 219 29.91 0.88 0.47
N GLY A 220 30.99 1.24 -0.22
CA GLY A 220 32.36 0.86 0.14
C GLY A 220 32.69 -0.61 -0.13
N ILE A 221 31.85 -1.31 -0.89
CA ILE A 221 32.02 -2.71 -1.27
C ILE A 221 32.75 -2.73 -2.64
N PRO A 222 33.75 -3.60 -2.84
CA PRO A 222 34.46 -3.72 -4.11
C PRO A 222 33.58 -4.01 -5.31
N ASP A 223 33.99 -3.56 -6.50
CA ASP A 223 33.26 -3.75 -7.75
C ASP A 223 32.99 -5.23 -8.04
N GLU A 224 33.97 -6.10 -7.74
CA GLU A 224 33.91 -7.55 -7.96
C GLU A 224 32.75 -8.21 -7.20
N GLU A 225 32.44 -7.73 -6.02
CA GLU A 225 31.29 -8.24 -5.22
C GLU A 225 29.92 -7.80 -5.78
N TRP A 226 29.88 -6.62 -6.40
CA TRP A 226 28.68 -6.13 -7.06
C TRP A 226 28.48 -6.70 -8.46
N GLU A 227 29.53 -7.15 -9.13
CA GLU A 227 29.53 -7.58 -10.53
C GLU A 227 28.44 -8.63 -10.85
N PRO A 228 28.22 -9.70 -10.05
CA PRO A 228 27.18 -10.69 -10.33
C PRO A 228 25.78 -10.08 -10.40
N TYR A 229 25.49 -9.10 -9.53
CA TYR A 229 24.22 -8.38 -9.56
C TYR A 229 24.14 -7.43 -10.76
N LEU A 230 25.18 -6.61 -10.99
CA LEU A 230 25.18 -5.57 -12.02
C LEU A 230 25.09 -6.14 -13.43
N GLN A 231 25.67 -7.33 -13.67
CA GLN A 231 25.54 -8.06 -14.93
C GLN A 231 24.20 -8.77 -15.09
N SER A 232 23.45 -8.98 -14.01
CA SER A 232 22.16 -9.67 -14.07
C SER A 232 21.12 -8.88 -14.88
N LYS A 233 20.16 -9.60 -15.50
CA LYS A 233 19.04 -8.99 -16.21
C LYS A 233 18.09 -8.20 -15.29
N MET A 234 18.11 -8.49 -13.99
CA MET A 234 17.24 -7.87 -12.99
C MET A 234 17.88 -6.64 -12.33
N SER A 235 19.17 -6.37 -12.63
CA SER A 235 19.90 -5.25 -12.04
C SER A 235 19.29 -3.89 -12.46
N ILE A 236 19.33 -2.97 -11.53
CA ILE A 236 19.06 -1.55 -11.79
C ILE A 236 20.28 -0.99 -12.52
N LYS A 237 20.12 -0.58 -13.78
CA LYS A 237 21.27 -0.07 -14.58
C LYS A 237 21.66 1.35 -14.15
N MET A 238 20.72 2.08 -13.56
CA MET A 238 20.88 3.48 -13.21
C MET A 238 20.05 3.78 -11.95
N LEU A 239 20.62 4.44 -10.96
CA LEU A 239 19.90 4.84 -9.74
C LEU A 239 18.94 5.99 -10.04
N TRP A 240 17.70 5.81 -9.67
CA TRP A 240 16.71 6.88 -9.68
C TRP A 240 16.89 7.77 -8.43
N PRO A 241 16.29 8.97 -8.37
CA PRO A 241 16.53 9.90 -7.26
C PRO A 241 16.33 9.27 -5.87
N ALA A 242 15.33 8.41 -5.68
CA ALA A 242 15.10 7.73 -4.40
C ALA A 242 16.24 6.77 -4.01
N GLN A 243 16.75 5.98 -4.95
CA GLN A 243 17.88 5.06 -4.70
C GLN A 243 19.19 5.83 -4.51
N ARG A 244 19.34 6.95 -5.22
CA ARG A 244 20.50 7.83 -5.06
C ARG A 244 20.52 8.46 -3.66
N LEU A 245 19.38 8.91 -3.15
CA LEU A 245 19.26 9.46 -1.81
C LEU A 245 19.72 8.47 -0.74
N ILE A 246 19.29 7.19 -0.80
CA ILE A 246 19.74 6.17 0.15
C ILE A 246 21.24 5.88 0.05
N ALA A 247 21.80 5.93 -1.16
CA ALA A 247 23.22 5.76 -1.39
C ALA A 247 24.03 6.92 -0.78
N GLU A 248 23.62 8.16 -1.03
CA GLU A 248 24.28 9.38 -0.53
C GLU A 248 24.17 9.53 1.01
N LYS A 249 23.09 9.03 1.60
CA LYS A 249 22.85 9.08 3.05
C LYS A 249 23.49 7.93 3.83
N GLY A 250 24.30 7.10 3.19
CA GLY A 250 25.08 6.05 3.86
C GLY A 250 24.30 4.79 4.24
N LEU A 251 23.03 4.64 3.82
CA LEU A 251 22.24 3.46 4.18
C LEU A 251 22.85 2.18 3.60
N LEU A 252 23.56 2.26 2.47
CA LEU A 252 24.28 1.13 1.89
C LEU A 252 25.55 0.76 2.69
N ARG A 253 26.01 1.63 3.60
CA ARG A 253 27.13 1.38 4.52
C ARG A 253 26.71 0.90 5.90
N GLY A 254 25.39 0.84 6.16
CA GLY A 254 24.85 0.38 7.44
C GLY A 254 24.31 1.49 8.34
N GLU A 255 24.24 2.74 7.87
CA GLU A 255 23.64 3.81 8.65
C GLU A 255 22.15 3.56 8.89
N SER A 256 21.75 3.70 10.15
CA SER A 256 20.34 3.66 10.54
C SER A 256 19.65 4.99 10.23
N SER A 257 18.42 4.95 9.70
CA SER A 257 17.79 6.17 9.19
C SER A 257 16.27 6.08 9.12
N ILE A 258 15.60 7.24 9.24
CA ILE A 258 14.25 7.45 8.71
C ILE A 258 14.38 7.93 7.27
N VAL A 259 13.73 7.22 6.35
CA VAL A 259 13.72 7.53 4.92
C VAL A 259 12.31 7.99 4.52
N GLN A 260 12.19 9.25 4.13
CA GLN A 260 10.94 9.80 3.66
C GLN A 260 10.94 9.88 2.14
N LEU A 261 10.13 9.03 1.51
CA LEU A 261 10.01 8.95 0.06
C LEU A 261 8.53 8.94 -0.35
N PRO A 262 8.11 9.75 -1.31
CA PRO A 262 6.76 9.72 -1.84
C PRO A 262 6.36 8.31 -2.31
N THR A 263 5.04 8.04 -2.37
CA THR A 263 4.57 6.77 -2.92
C THR A 263 4.86 6.69 -4.42
N GLY A 264 5.25 5.50 -4.91
CA GLY A 264 5.48 5.24 -6.33
C GLY A 264 6.88 5.58 -6.86
N VAL A 265 7.81 6.11 -6.04
CA VAL A 265 9.19 6.46 -6.48
C VAL A 265 10.20 5.30 -6.37
N GLY A 266 9.76 4.09 -5.97
CA GLY A 266 10.60 2.90 -5.94
C GLY A 266 11.11 2.50 -4.55
N LYS A 267 10.34 2.68 -3.48
CA LYS A 267 10.67 2.24 -2.11
C LYS A 267 11.15 0.79 -2.04
N THR A 268 10.42 -0.15 -2.66
CA THR A 268 10.77 -1.58 -2.64
C THR A 268 12.15 -1.85 -3.27
N ARG A 269 12.50 -1.11 -4.35
CA ARG A 269 13.85 -1.21 -4.95
C ARG A 269 14.92 -0.61 -4.04
N SER A 270 14.59 0.40 -3.27
CA SER A 270 15.48 0.96 -2.25
C SER A 270 15.76 -0.06 -1.13
N ILE A 271 14.72 -0.75 -0.66
CA ILE A 271 14.84 -1.85 0.33
C ILE A 271 15.74 -2.97 -0.23
N GLU A 272 15.53 -3.38 -1.47
CA GLU A 272 16.36 -4.40 -2.14
C GLU A 272 17.85 -4.03 -2.11
N LEU A 273 18.20 -2.79 -2.47
CA LEU A 273 19.60 -2.34 -2.49
C LEU A 273 20.23 -2.29 -1.09
N ILE A 274 19.48 -1.86 -0.07
CA ILE A 274 19.94 -1.85 1.33
C ILE A 274 20.26 -3.27 1.80
N ILE A 275 19.33 -4.21 1.60
CA ILE A 275 19.52 -5.61 2.00
C ILE A 275 20.68 -6.24 1.22
N ARG A 276 20.77 -5.99 -0.09
CA ARG A 276 21.84 -6.52 -0.93
C ARG A 276 23.21 -6.01 -0.48
N ALA A 277 23.33 -4.72 -0.20
CA ALA A 277 24.57 -4.15 0.33
C ALA A 277 24.94 -4.74 1.70
N ALA A 278 23.97 -4.94 2.58
CA ALA A 278 24.19 -5.57 3.88
C ALA A 278 24.69 -7.02 3.76
N PHE A 279 24.13 -7.80 2.82
CA PHE A 279 24.58 -9.17 2.55
C PHE A 279 25.93 -9.25 1.85
N LEU A 280 26.20 -8.38 0.87
CA LEU A 280 27.50 -8.37 0.17
C LEU A 280 28.66 -7.94 1.08
N SER A 281 28.39 -7.02 2.01
CA SER A 281 29.39 -6.57 2.99
C SER A 281 29.51 -7.50 4.20
N GLU A 282 28.76 -8.62 4.23
CA GLU A 282 28.72 -9.56 5.36
C GLU A 282 28.28 -8.93 6.71
N ARG A 283 27.67 -7.73 6.68
CA ARG A 283 27.12 -7.06 7.87
C ARG A 283 25.81 -7.71 8.34
N ALA A 284 25.11 -8.40 7.45
CA ALA A 284 23.85 -9.07 7.76
C ALA A 284 23.82 -10.48 7.19
N ASN A 285 23.23 -11.40 7.98
CA ASN A 285 22.80 -12.72 7.58
C ASN A 285 21.26 -12.79 7.58
N ILE A 286 20.63 -12.10 8.54
CA ILE A 286 19.17 -12.07 8.68
C ILE A 286 18.66 -10.64 8.58
N ALA A 287 17.88 -10.37 7.55
CA ALA A 287 17.14 -9.12 7.39
C ALA A 287 15.65 -9.34 7.62
N ILE A 288 14.99 -8.45 8.36
CA ILE A 288 13.55 -8.49 8.55
C ILE A 288 12.88 -7.26 7.93
N ILE A 289 11.80 -7.48 7.18
CA ILE A 289 10.95 -6.43 6.62
C ILE A 289 9.59 -6.49 7.34
N VAL A 290 9.28 -5.42 8.04
CA VAL A 290 8.01 -5.26 8.77
C VAL A 290 7.10 -4.34 7.97
N ALA A 291 5.95 -4.87 7.53
CA ALA A 291 4.98 -4.13 6.75
C ALA A 291 3.58 -4.22 7.38
N PRO A 292 2.77 -3.13 7.32
CA PRO A 292 1.55 -3.01 8.13
C PRO A 292 0.43 -3.98 7.76
N LEU A 293 0.43 -4.49 6.53
CA LEU A 293 -0.66 -5.29 6.00
C LEU A 293 -0.15 -6.56 5.34
N ARG A 294 -0.90 -7.66 5.51
CA ARG A 294 -0.60 -8.96 4.88
C ARG A 294 -0.50 -8.87 3.35
N ALA A 295 -1.35 -8.07 2.71
CA ALA A 295 -1.29 -7.85 1.26
C ALA A 295 0.05 -7.24 0.83
N LEU A 296 0.54 -6.25 1.60
CA LEU A 296 1.84 -5.64 1.36
C LEU A 296 2.99 -6.62 1.63
N CYS A 297 2.91 -7.42 2.70
CA CYS A 297 3.87 -8.50 2.94
C CYS A 297 3.94 -9.47 1.75
N ASN A 298 2.79 -9.88 1.21
CA ASN A 298 2.73 -10.75 0.02
C ASN A 298 3.40 -10.10 -1.21
N GLU A 299 3.15 -8.81 -1.46
CA GLU A 299 3.76 -8.08 -2.57
C GLU A 299 5.27 -7.98 -2.41
N ILE A 300 5.75 -7.57 -1.22
CA ILE A 300 7.18 -7.48 -0.90
C ILE A 300 7.83 -8.86 -1.05
N THR A 301 7.21 -9.93 -0.56
CA THR A 301 7.71 -11.30 -0.69
C THR A 301 7.93 -11.68 -2.15
N MET A 302 6.95 -11.43 -3.02
CA MET A 302 7.06 -11.71 -4.44
C MET A 302 8.13 -10.87 -5.14
N ASP A 303 8.28 -9.60 -4.73
CA ASP A 303 9.32 -8.73 -5.27
C ASP A 303 10.73 -9.17 -4.81
N MET A 304 10.88 -9.60 -3.55
CA MET A 304 12.15 -10.15 -3.04
C MET A 304 12.50 -11.49 -3.72
N TYR A 305 11.54 -12.39 -3.95
CA TYR A 305 11.80 -13.61 -4.73
C TYR A 305 12.32 -13.30 -6.14
N LYS A 306 11.76 -12.30 -6.81
CA LYS A 306 12.25 -11.87 -8.13
C LYS A 306 13.66 -11.27 -8.07
N ALA A 307 13.94 -10.52 -7.00
CA ALA A 307 15.21 -9.81 -6.86
C ALA A 307 16.39 -10.71 -6.47
N PHE A 308 16.17 -11.65 -5.56
CA PHE A 308 17.23 -12.48 -4.97
C PHE A 308 17.26 -13.93 -5.51
N GLY A 309 16.16 -14.39 -6.12
CA GLY A 309 16.09 -15.75 -6.63
C GLY A 309 16.28 -16.81 -5.53
N ASN A 310 17.09 -17.85 -5.81
CA ASN A 310 17.37 -18.92 -4.89
C ASN A 310 18.62 -18.69 -4.01
N ASP A 311 19.29 -17.54 -4.14
CA ASP A 311 20.52 -17.24 -3.42
C ASP A 311 20.27 -16.88 -1.95
N VAL A 312 19.01 -16.54 -1.62
CA VAL A 312 18.57 -16.10 -0.30
C VAL A 312 17.27 -16.81 0.06
N THR A 313 17.18 -17.31 1.28
CA THR A 313 15.93 -17.89 1.79
C THR A 313 14.96 -16.77 2.17
N ILE A 314 13.77 -16.76 1.56
CA ILE A 314 12.75 -15.75 1.82
C ILE A 314 11.57 -16.42 2.52
N ASN A 315 11.29 -15.99 3.74
CA ASN A 315 10.22 -16.52 4.56
C ASN A 315 9.22 -15.41 4.92
N GLN A 316 7.97 -15.66 4.60
CA GLN A 316 6.89 -14.80 5.05
C GLN A 316 6.26 -15.39 6.31
N PHE A 317 6.40 -14.67 7.42
CA PHE A 317 5.70 -15.02 8.66
C PHE A 317 4.26 -14.54 8.61
N SER A 318 3.43 -15.19 7.84
CA SER A 318 2.02 -14.85 7.92
C SER A 318 1.32 -15.61 9.03
N ASP A 319 1.78 -16.85 9.30
CA ASP A 319 0.99 -17.79 10.07
C ASP A 319 1.78 -18.90 10.79
N VAL A 320 3.08 -18.73 10.99
CA VAL A 320 3.92 -19.76 11.63
C VAL A 320 3.55 -19.91 13.11
N LEU A 321 3.17 -21.12 13.51
CA LEU A 321 3.00 -21.51 14.91
C LEU A 321 4.37 -21.76 15.58
N GLN A 322 4.40 -21.74 16.91
CA GLN A 322 5.61 -21.91 17.72
C GLN A 322 6.58 -23.01 17.25
N ASN A 323 6.07 -24.16 16.84
CA ASN A 323 6.89 -25.33 16.49
C ASN A 323 7.63 -25.20 15.15
N ASP A 324 7.14 -24.37 14.22
CA ASP A 324 7.77 -24.20 12.91
C ASP A 324 8.88 -23.14 12.94
N PHE A 325 8.91 -22.31 13.98
CA PHE A 325 9.84 -21.21 14.16
C PHE A 325 11.31 -21.66 14.33
N TRP A 326 11.54 -22.73 15.07
CA TRP A 326 12.87 -23.27 15.31
C TRP A 326 13.52 -23.87 14.06
N ASN A 327 12.71 -24.33 13.12
CA ASN A 327 13.19 -24.88 11.85
C ASN A 327 13.71 -23.81 10.87
N LEU A 328 13.45 -22.51 11.14
CA LEU A 328 13.96 -21.40 10.34
C LEU A 328 15.45 -21.11 10.57
N PHE A 329 16.03 -21.61 11.65
CA PHE A 329 17.44 -21.41 12.04
C PHE A 329 18.27 -22.68 11.86
N SER A 330 18.07 -23.42 10.75
CA SER A 330 18.99 -24.51 10.44
C SER A 330 20.38 -23.95 10.13
N GLU A 331 21.43 -24.59 10.68
CA GLU A 331 22.84 -24.17 10.55
C GLU A 331 23.33 -24.05 9.09
N ASP A 332 22.58 -24.59 8.14
CA ASP A 332 22.91 -24.57 6.70
C ASP A 332 22.45 -23.32 5.94
N ILE A 333 21.66 -22.41 6.54
CA ILE A 333 21.09 -21.25 5.85
C ILE A 333 21.96 -20.02 6.10
N LYS A 334 22.69 -19.59 5.06
CA LYS A 334 23.64 -18.47 5.17
C LYS A 334 22.98 -17.08 5.15
N ARG A 335 21.89 -16.87 4.39
CA ARG A 335 21.22 -15.55 4.24
C ARG A 335 19.72 -15.70 4.21
N GLN A 336 19.01 -14.89 5.00
CA GLN A 336 17.56 -14.94 5.10
C GLN A 336 16.91 -13.56 5.03
N ILE A 337 15.76 -13.47 4.38
CA ILE A 337 14.86 -12.32 4.43
C ILE A 337 13.56 -12.79 5.05
N LEU A 338 13.19 -12.19 6.16
CA LEU A 338 11.97 -12.46 6.90
C LEU A 338 10.99 -11.31 6.65
N ILE A 339 9.72 -11.63 6.32
CA ILE A 339 8.71 -10.62 6.02
C ILE A 339 7.48 -10.86 6.89
N CYS A 340 7.06 -9.86 7.67
CA CYS A 340 5.95 -10.02 8.60
C CYS A 340 5.20 -8.71 8.88
N THR A 341 4.07 -8.82 9.60
CA THR A 341 3.39 -7.65 10.16
C THR A 341 3.95 -7.31 11.55
N PRO A 342 3.74 -6.07 12.04
CA PRO A 342 4.18 -5.67 13.38
C PRO A 342 3.64 -6.56 14.48
N GLU A 343 2.36 -6.93 14.40
CA GLU A 343 1.70 -7.80 15.39
C GLU A 343 2.35 -9.19 15.39
N LYS A 344 2.78 -9.68 14.24
CA LYS A 344 3.42 -10.98 14.13
C LYS A 344 4.84 -10.98 14.67
N LEU A 345 5.61 -9.92 14.40
CA LEU A 345 6.94 -9.78 14.99
C LEU A 345 6.83 -9.65 16.53
N SER A 346 5.88 -8.84 17.02
CA SER A 346 5.61 -8.74 18.45
C SER A 346 5.29 -10.11 19.05
N TYR A 347 4.40 -10.89 18.41
CA TYR A 347 4.07 -12.26 18.85
C TYR A 347 5.31 -13.16 18.92
N VAL A 348 6.17 -13.13 17.91
CA VAL A 348 7.41 -13.93 17.89
C VAL A 348 8.34 -13.53 19.04
N LEU A 349 8.50 -12.24 19.30
CA LEU A 349 9.34 -11.75 20.39
C LEU A 349 8.78 -12.10 21.78
N HIS A 350 7.47 -12.15 21.94
CA HIS A 350 6.84 -12.59 23.19
C HIS A 350 7.12 -14.08 23.48
N HIS A 351 7.18 -14.92 22.45
CA HIS A 351 7.50 -16.34 22.61
C HIS A 351 9.00 -16.65 22.63
N ASN A 352 9.82 -15.79 22.00
CA ASN A 352 11.27 -15.92 21.97
C ASN A 352 11.95 -14.54 22.03
N PRO A 353 12.20 -13.99 23.22
CA PRO A 353 12.85 -12.69 23.39
C PRO A 353 14.25 -12.60 22.76
N PHE A 354 14.98 -13.73 22.68
CA PHE A 354 16.32 -13.77 22.07
C PHE A 354 16.35 -13.65 20.56
N PHE A 355 15.20 -13.76 19.90
CA PHE A 355 15.12 -13.63 18.45
C PHE A 355 15.63 -12.27 17.94
N LEU A 356 15.47 -11.22 18.73
CA LEU A 356 15.92 -9.88 18.37
C LEU A 356 17.43 -9.82 18.11
N SER A 357 18.23 -10.53 18.88
CA SER A 357 19.69 -10.55 18.74
C SER A 357 20.18 -11.31 17.50
N ALA A 358 19.34 -12.12 16.87
CA ALA A 358 19.66 -12.84 15.65
C ALA A 358 19.42 -12.01 14.37
N ILE A 359 18.73 -10.88 14.47
CA ILE A 359 18.38 -10.04 13.32
C ILE A 359 19.43 -8.94 13.16
N ASP A 360 20.03 -8.83 12.00
CA ASP A 360 21.08 -7.84 11.72
C ASP A 360 20.54 -6.55 11.11
N LEU A 361 19.46 -6.65 10.32
CA LEU A 361 18.85 -5.53 9.60
C LEU A 361 17.32 -5.52 9.79
N PHE A 362 16.81 -4.42 10.33
CA PHE A 362 15.39 -4.13 10.47
C PHE A 362 14.95 -3.09 9.45
N VAL A 363 13.94 -3.41 8.66
CA VAL A 363 13.31 -2.50 7.70
C VAL A 363 11.83 -2.39 8.02
N PHE A 364 11.37 -1.23 8.45
CA PHE A 364 9.96 -0.92 8.68
C PHE A 364 9.41 -0.14 7.49
N ASP A 365 8.45 -0.70 6.78
CA ASP A 365 7.70 0.01 5.74
C ASP A 365 6.45 0.66 6.32
N GLU A 366 6.04 1.79 5.76
CA GLU A 366 4.94 2.65 6.22
C GLU A 366 5.09 3.07 7.70
N GLY A 367 6.25 3.61 8.06
CA GLY A 367 6.66 3.98 9.41
C GLY A 367 5.84 5.07 10.12
N HIS A 368 4.66 5.42 9.61
CA HIS A 368 3.73 6.39 10.20
C HIS A 368 2.59 5.74 11.01
N MET A 369 2.71 4.47 11.36
CA MET A 369 1.63 3.73 12.02
C MET A 369 1.45 3.99 13.52
N PHE A 370 2.26 4.80 14.15
CA PHE A 370 2.23 5.04 15.60
C PHE A 370 0.88 5.54 16.14
N ASP A 371 0.05 6.17 15.31
CA ASP A 371 -1.26 6.72 15.68
C ASP A 371 -2.46 5.92 15.15
N ASP A 372 -2.26 4.62 14.79
CA ASP A 372 -3.32 3.72 14.31
C ASP A 372 -4.01 2.97 15.47
N GLY A 373 -4.44 3.67 16.47
CA GLY A 373 -5.18 3.10 17.61
C GLY A 373 -4.45 1.97 18.33
N GLY A 374 -5.11 0.86 18.59
CA GLY A 374 -4.49 -0.30 19.25
C GLY A 374 -3.32 -0.90 18.49
N ARG A 375 -3.40 -0.92 17.16
CA ARG A 375 -2.28 -1.36 16.30
C ARG A 375 -1.08 -0.41 16.39
N GLY A 376 -1.36 0.89 16.49
CA GLY A 376 -0.32 1.90 16.70
C GLY A 376 0.40 1.73 18.04
N ALA A 377 -0.31 1.37 19.10
CA ALA A 377 0.29 1.07 20.39
C ALA A 377 1.21 -0.16 20.32
N THR A 378 0.76 -1.27 19.69
CA THR A 378 1.60 -2.45 19.44
C THR A 378 2.84 -2.11 18.62
N TYR A 379 2.68 -1.31 17.57
CA TYR A 379 3.78 -0.88 16.71
C TYR A 379 4.79 -0.02 17.48
N GLU A 380 4.32 0.94 18.27
CA GLU A 380 5.17 1.81 19.09
C GLU A 380 5.96 1.02 20.13
N LEU A 381 5.31 0.10 20.86
CA LEU A 381 5.97 -0.75 21.86
C LEU A 381 7.01 -1.68 21.21
N LEU A 382 6.69 -2.25 20.05
CA LEU A 382 7.64 -3.06 19.27
C LEU A 382 8.87 -2.25 18.86
N VAL A 383 8.69 -1.05 18.30
CA VAL A 383 9.80 -0.19 17.91
C VAL A 383 10.60 0.29 19.13
N THR A 384 9.92 0.60 20.25
CA THR A 384 10.57 0.93 21.52
C THR A 384 11.42 -0.23 22.04
N HIS A 385 10.91 -1.44 21.96
CA HIS A 385 11.64 -2.65 22.36
C HIS A 385 12.90 -2.86 21.50
N ILE A 386 12.78 -2.74 20.20
CA ILE A 386 13.92 -2.83 19.26
C ILE A 386 14.93 -1.73 19.58
N ARG A 387 14.50 -0.46 19.71
CA ARG A 387 15.36 0.69 20.02
C ARG A 387 16.19 0.48 21.30
N GLN A 388 15.57 -0.10 22.33
CA GLN A 388 16.24 -0.32 23.62
C GLN A 388 17.26 -1.47 23.63
N ASN A 389 17.13 -2.41 22.69
CA ASN A 389 17.92 -3.64 22.66
C ASN A 389 18.79 -3.78 21.40
N ILE A 390 18.69 -2.84 20.44
CA ILE A 390 19.51 -2.85 19.22
C ILE A 390 20.97 -2.47 19.54
N THR A 391 21.91 -3.18 18.96
CA THR A 391 23.35 -2.92 19.09
C THR A 391 23.84 -1.98 17.98
N SER A 392 25.08 -1.48 18.13
CA SER A 392 25.70 -0.63 17.11
C SER A 392 26.00 -1.36 15.79
N GLU A 393 25.98 -2.68 15.79
CA GLU A 393 26.23 -3.51 14.59
C GLU A 393 24.96 -3.77 13.78
N GLN A 394 23.80 -3.63 14.41
CA GLN A 394 22.50 -3.82 13.77
C GLN A 394 22.01 -2.52 13.12
N GLN A 395 21.40 -2.64 11.97
CA GLN A 395 20.87 -1.50 11.21
C GLN A 395 19.33 -1.44 11.33
N LEU A 396 18.80 -0.23 11.58
CA LEU A 396 17.35 0.04 11.63
C LEU A 396 16.98 1.09 10.59
N VAL A 397 16.11 0.73 9.66
CA VAL A 397 15.61 1.61 8.60
C VAL A 397 14.09 1.72 8.67
N LEU A 398 13.56 2.93 8.78
CA LEU A 398 12.14 3.22 8.82
C LEU A 398 11.75 4.02 7.58
N LEU A 399 10.95 3.42 6.67
CA LEU A 399 10.47 4.08 5.46
C LEU A 399 9.05 4.62 5.65
N SER A 400 8.81 5.84 5.19
CA SER A 400 7.47 6.43 5.19
C SER A 400 7.22 7.27 3.94
N ALA A 401 5.95 7.45 3.57
CA ALA A 401 5.58 8.33 2.46
C ALA A 401 5.49 9.79 2.90
N VAL A 402 4.76 10.05 3.98
CA VAL A 402 4.54 11.40 4.51
C VAL A 402 4.64 11.35 6.03
N LEU A 403 5.61 12.05 6.57
CA LEU A 403 5.89 12.10 8.00
C LEU A 403 6.35 13.52 8.38
N PRO A 404 5.42 14.46 8.61
CA PRO A 404 5.77 15.89 8.81
C PRO A 404 6.71 16.13 9.99
N ASN A 405 6.62 15.31 11.04
CA ASN A 405 7.48 15.37 12.23
C ASN A 405 8.55 14.28 12.22
N SER A 406 9.08 13.96 11.02
CA SER A 406 10.13 12.94 10.87
C SER A 406 11.40 13.26 11.67
N GLY A 407 11.71 14.56 11.86
CA GLY A 407 12.83 15.00 12.69
C GLY A 407 12.67 14.63 14.16
N ASP A 408 11.49 14.83 14.73
CA ASP A 408 11.20 14.51 16.14
C ASP A 408 11.26 12.99 16.37
N ILE A 409 10.70 12.21 15.42
CA ILE A 409 10.72 10.76 15.48
C ILE A 409 12.15 10.23 15.27
N ALA A 410 12.95 10.84 14.38
CA ALA A 410 14.36 10.47 14.20
C ALA A 410 15.18 10.75 15.47
N GLN A 411 14.96 11.90 16.10
CA GLN A 411 15.61 12.23 17.35
C GLN A 411 15.23 11.24 18.47
N TRP A 412 13.95 10.88 18.58
CA TRP A 412 13.50 9.86 19.51
C TRP A 412 14.13 8.50 19.21
N LEU A 413 14.16 8.07 17.93
CA LEU A 413 14.54 6.71 17.57
C LEU A 413 16.05 6.50 17.62
N PHE A 414 16.86 7.49 17.20
CA PHE A 414 18.31 7.36 17.02
C PHE A 414 19.14 8.28 17.89
N GLU A 415 18.52 9.26 18.59
CA GLU A 415 19.22 10.34 19.31
C GLU A 415 20.14 11.10 18.32
N ASP A 416 21.45 11.12 18.60
CA ASP A 416 22.44 11.78 17.72
C ASP A 416 23.07 10.79 16.70
N ARG A 417 22.65 9.53 16.66
CA ARG A 417 23.25 8.48 15.84
C ARG A 417 22.48 8.22 14.54
N GLY A 418 21.27 8.72 14.43
CA GLY A 418 20.42 8.47 13.28
C GLY A 418 20.53 9.53 12.21
N CYS A 419 20.22 9.13 10.99
CA CYS A 419 20.13 10.00 9.83
C CYS A 419 18.67 10.20 9.41
N LEU A 420 18.36 11.38 8.91
CA LEU A 420 17.09 11.66 8.22
C LEU A 420 17.38 11.78 6.73
N ALA A 421 16.88 10.82 5.96
CA ALA A 421 16.99 10.81 4.50
C ALA A 421 15.70 11.37 3.88
N THR A 422 15.69 12.66 3.63
CA THR A 422 14.61 13.38 2.94
C THR A 422 15.17 14.24 1.82
N ASP A 423 14.41 14.37 0.75
CA ASP A 423 14.71 15.28 -0.35
C ASP A 423 13.40 15.77 -0.97
N ASP A 424 13.08 17.04 -0.78
CA ASP A 424 11.85 17.67 -1.29
C ASP A 424 11.84 17.76 -2.83
N SER A 425 12.97 17.60 -3.48
CA SER A 425 13.06 17.57 -4.95
C SER A 425 12.54 16.25 -5.54
N ILE A 426 12.45 15.19 -4.73
CA ILE A 426 11.90 13.90 -5.14
C ILE A 426 10.37 13.99 -5.12
N VAL A 427 9.79 14.30 -6.25
CA VAL A 427 8.34 14.40 -6.41
C VAL A 427 7.77 13.15 -7.07
N SER A 428 6.56 12.77 -6.64
CA SER A 428 5.79 11.75 -7.35
C SER A 428 5.29 12.29 -8.69
N THR A 429 4.86 11.39 -9.59
CA THR A 429 4.23 11.77 -10.86
C THR A 429 3.16 12.86 -10.65
N PRO A 430 3.15 13.93 -11.49
CA PRO A 430 2.21 15.05 -11.37
C PRO A 430 0.74 14.62 -11.34
N LYS A 431 -0.08 15.37 -10.60
CA LYS A 431 -1.52 15.11 -10.45
C LYS A 431 -2.32 16.37 -10.73
N SER A 432 -3.30 16.25 -11.63
CA SER A 432 -4.31 17.28 -11.84
C SER A 432 -5.53 17.03 -10.95
N ILE A 433 -6.00 18.06 -10.27
CA ILE A 433 -7.14 17.98 -9.35
C ILE A 433 -8.33 18.65 -10.03
N GLY A 434 -9.36 17.88 -10.36
CA GLY A 434 -10.57 18.34 -11.01
C GLY A 434 -11.76 18.42 -10.05
N PHE A 435 -12.55 19.47 -10.16
CA PHE A 435 -13.81 19.63 -9.42
C PHE A 435 -14.98 19.67 -10.40
N SER A 436 -15.91 18.76 -10.22
CA SER A 436 -17.15 18.73 -11.00
C SER A 436 -18.11 19.82 -10.56
N SER A 437 -18.86 20.41 -11.51
CA SER A 437 -19.85 21.45 -11.27
C SER A 437 -21.23 21.06 -11.82
N THR A 438 -22.30 21.53 -11.19
CA THR A 438 -23.66 21.43 -11.71
C THR A 438 -23.88 22.21 -13.01
N GLN A 439 -22.93 23.08 -13.39
CA GLN A 439 -22.89 23.74 -14.70
C GLN A 439 -22.40 22.81 -15.81
N ARG A 440 -22.14 21.55 -15.50
CA ARG A 440 -21.64 20.48 -16.40
C ARG A 440 -20.18 20.58 -16.77
N ASP A 441 -19.41 21.39 -16.05
CA ASP A 441 -18.00 21.66 -16.27
C ASP A 441 -17.15 20.90 -15.26
N ILE A 442 -15.85 20.72 -15.59
CA ILE A 442 -14.85 20.27 -14.62
C ILE A 442 -13.75 21.32 -14.57
N HIS A 443 -13.47 21.82 -13.38
CA HIS A 443 -12.49 22.87 -13.10
C HIS A 443 -11.23 22.23 -12.54
N PHE A 444 -10.08 22.46 -13.19
CA PHE A 444 -8.80 21.85 -12.82
C PHE A 444 -7.89 22.85 -12.11
N PHE A 445 -7.23 22.34 -11.09
CA PHE A 445 -6.21 23.02 -10.29
C PHE A 445 -4.92 22.22 -10.38
N TYR A 446 -3.82 22.90 -10.59
CA TYR A 446 -2.48 22.32 -10.53
C TYR A 446 -1.81 22.75 -9.23
N ASP A 447 -0.56 22.57 -9.00
CA ASP A 447 0.18 22.75 -7.75
C ASP A 447 -0.24 23.96 -6.85
N ASP A 448 -0.62 25.11 -7.41
CA ASP A 448 -1.23 26.21 -6.66
C ASP A 448 -2.75 26.07 -6.63
N LYS A 449 -3.23 25.50 -5.54
CA LYS A 449 -4.65 25.19 -5.30
C LYS A 449 -5.51 26.41 -5.01
N SER A 450 -4.92 27.60 -4.91
CA SER A 450 -5.62 28.84 -4.68
C SER A 450 -6.26 29.41 -5.95
N ASN A 451 -5.70 29.08 -7.13
CA ASN A 451 -6.15 29.57 -8.42
C ASN A 451 -6.52 28.43 -9.36
N GLU A 452 -7.67 28.58 -10.03
CA GLU A 452 -8.08 27.71 -11.12
C GLU A 452 -7.10 27.81 -12.28
N ASP A 453 -6.61 26.67 -12.74
CA ASP A 453 -5.65 26.62 -13.84
C ASP A 453 -6.36 26.66 -15.18
N TYR A 454 -7.34 25.79 -15.38
CA TYR A 454 -8.21 25.75 -16.55
C TYR A 454 -9.48 24.96 -16.23
N TYR A 455 -10.49 25.07 -17.08
CA TYR A 455 -11.72 24.28 -16.98
C TYR A 455 -12.07 23.65 -18.34
N ILE A 456 -12.86 22.60 -18.28
CA ILE A 456 -13.40 21.93 -19.45
C ILE A 456 -14.92 22.08 -19.45
N PRO A 457 -15.48 22.80 -20.41
CA PRO A 457 -16.91 23.07 -20.45
C PRO A 457 -17.72 21.87 -20.94
N ARG A 458 -18.93 21.73 -20.46
CA ARG A 458 -19.98 20.81 -20.96
C ARG A 458 -19.63 19.34 -21.06
N ILE A 459 -18.73 18.89 -20.19
CA ILE A 459 -18.29 17.47 -20.13
C ILE A 459 -19.39 16.57 -19.60
N LEU A 460 -20.09 16.99 -18.53
CA LEU A 460 -21.16 16.19 -17.91
C LEU A 460 -22.46 16.33 -18.71
N ARG A 461 -22.65 15.46 -19.70
CA ARG A 461 -23.82 15.47 -20.57
C ARG A 461 -24.95 14.70 -19.90
N VAL A 462 -25.99 15.41 -19.51
CA VAL A 462 -27.20 14.81 -18.90
C VAL A 462 -28.15 14.33 -19.97
N GLU A 463 -28.41 13.02 -19.97
CA GLU A 463 -29.29 12.36 -20.93
C GLU A 463 -30.52 11.76 -20.23
N GLN A 464 -31.63 11.69 -20.97
CA GLN A 464 -32.85 11.04 -20.46
C GLN A 464 -32.69 9.52 -20.60
N LEU A 465 -32.88 8.82 -19.50
CA LEU A 465 -32.83 7.37 -19.44
C LEU A 465 -34.10 6.73 -19.98
N LYS A 466 -33.99 5.55 -20.61
CA LYS A 466 -35.12 4.71 -20.97
C LYS A 466 -35.92 4.34 -19.73
N LYS A 467 -37.24 4.50 -19.79
CA LYS A 467 -38.14 4.11 -18.69
C LYS A 467 -38.18 2.61 -18.52
N LEU A 468 -38.14 2.18 -17.28
CA LEU A 468 -38.44 0.79 -16.92
C LEU A 468 -39.97 0.58 -16.82
N PRO A 469 -40.47 -0.68 -16.91
CA PRO A 469 -41.86 -0.97 -16.71
C PRO A 469 -42.40 -0.40 -15.38
N ARG A 470 -43.61 0.23 -15.42
CA ARG A 470 -44.26 0.88 -14.28
C ARG A 470 -43.66 2.20 -13.79
N GLU A 471 -42.63 2.73 -14.41
CA GLU A 471 -42.11 4.08 -14.07
C GLU A 471 -42.99 5.19 -14.66
N ARG A 472 -43.35 6.14 -13.80
CA ARG A 472 -44.19 7.29 -14.17
C ARG A 472 -43.35 8.52 -14.58
N SER A 473 -42.26 8.80 -13.85
CA SER A 473 -41.40 9.95 -14.07
C SER A 473 -40.22 9.64 -15.02
N ASN A 474 -39.75 10.65 -15.75
CA ASN A 474 -38.50 10.57 -16.50
C ASN A 474 -37.32 10.57 -15.52
N LYS A 475 -36.34 9.76 -15.79
CA LYS A 475 -35.05 9.78 -15.07
C LYS A 475 -33.95 10.23 -16.02
N TYR A 476 -32.95 10.88 -15.47
CA TYR A 476 -31.81 11.43 -16.20
C TYR A 476 -30.53 10.86 -15.62
N PHE A 477 -29.48 10.82 -16.44
CA PHE A 477 -28.14 10.41 -16.02
C PHE A 477 -27.09 11.24 -16.79
N PRO A 478 -26.01 11.69 -16.09
CA PRO A 478 -25.87 11.66 -14.63
C PRO A 478 -26.82 12.63 -13.91
N ASP A 479 -27.23 12.28 -12.69
CA ASP A 479 -27.83 13.22 -11.77
C ASP A 479 -26.71 14.04 -11.12
N LEU A 480 -26.60 15.32 -11.48
CA LEU A 480 -25.53 16.21 -10.99
C LEU A 480 -25.62 16.52 -9.49
N SER A 481 -26.72 16.17 -8.84
CA SER A 481 -26.86 16.27 -7.38
C SER A 481 -26.28 15.04 -6.65
N SER A 482 -25.97 13.97 -7.39
CA SER A 482 -25.45 12.70 -6.90
C SER A 482 -23.98 12.55 -7.26
N SER A 483 -23.08 12.61 -6.27
CA SER A 483 -21.65 12.37 -6.47
C SER A 483 -21.37 10.98 -7.08
N ILE A 484 -22.21 9.98 -6.78
CA ILE A 484 -22.12 8.62 -7.33
C ILE A 484 -22.42 8.62 -8.84
N ASP A 485 -23.48 9.29 -9.27
CA ASP A 485 -23.82 9.36 -10.70
C ASP A 485 -22.73 10.07 -11.51
N VAL A 486 -22.21 11.17 -10.96
CA VAL A 486 -21.09 11.91 -11.58
C VAL A 486 -19.84 11.04 -11.63
N ALA A 487 -19.55 10.25 -10.59
CA ALA A 487 -18.41 9.33 -10.58
C ALA A 487 -18.56 8.23 -11.65
N ILE A 488 -19.74 7.58 -11.71
CA ILE A 488 -20.00 6.54 -12.71
C ILE A 488 -19.89 7.10 -14.13
N TYR A 489 -20.42 8.32 -14.40
CA TYR A 489 -20.29 8.97 -15.70
C TYR A 489 -18.84 9.21 -16.09
N ASN A 490 -18.03 9.78 -15.18
CA ASN A 490 -16.61 9.97 -15.40
C ASN A 490 -15.87 8.65 -15.63
N ALA A 491 -16.23 7.59 -14.88
CA ALA A 491 -15.62 6.26 -15.07
C ALA A 491 -15.89 5.71 -16.47
N ILE A 492 -17.13 5.79 -16.97
CA ILE A 492 -17.48 5.35 -18.32
C ILE A 492 -16.69 6.13 -19.39
N LYS A 493 -16.46 7.43 -19.18
CA LYS A 493 -15.74 8.28 -20.15
C LYS A 493 -14.23 8.09 -20.12
N LEU A 494 -13.65 7.76 -18.96
CA LEU A 494 -12.20 7.76 -18.76
C LEU A 494 -11.55 6.38 -18.79
N CYS A 495 -12.30 5.29 -18.59
CA CYS A 495 -11.73 3.94 -18.44
C CYS A 495 -10.94 3.45 -19.67
N HIS A 496 -11.17 4.00 -20.86
CA HIS A 496 -10.42 3.67 -22.07
C HIS A 496 -8.99 4.28 -22.08
N ASN A 497 -8.73 5.29 -21.25
CA ASN A 497 -7.42 5.94 -21.14
C ASN A 497 -6.53 5.36 -20.03
N GLY A 498 -7.06 4.50 -19.19
CA GLY A 498 -6.31 3.89 -18.09
C GLY A 498 -7.18 3.50 -16.90
N GLY A 499 -6.57 2.94 -15.85
CA GLY A 499 -7.27 2.47 -14.67
C GLY A 499 -8.04 3.57 -13.95
N VAL A 500 -9.30 3.29 -13.60
CA VAL A 500 -10.22 4.17 -12.88
C VAL A 500 -10.57 3.57 -11.53
N ALA A 501 -10.43 4.34 -10.46
CA ALA A 501 -10.91 3.99 -9.13
C ALA A 501 -12.02 4.94 -8.68
N ILE A 502 -13.20 4.41 -8.36
CA ILE A 502 -14.28 5.15 -7.72
C ILE A 502 -14.12 4.98 -6.21
N TYR A 503 -13.65 6.03 -5.53
CA TYR A 503 -13.44 6.04 -4.09
C TYR A 503 -14.71 6.43 -3.33
N LEU A 504 -15.04 5.61 -2.32
CA LEU A 504 -16.18 5.80 -1.44
C LEU A 504 -15.70 6.03 0.00
N GLY A 505 -16.24 7.05 0.65
CA GLY A 505 -15.95 7.31 2.06
C GLY A 505 -16.52 6.27 3.02
N GLN A 506 -17.51 5.46 2.57
CA GLN A 506 -18.13 4.43 3.39
C GLN A 506 -18.43 3.17 2.59
N GLN A 507 -18.15 2.02 3.18
CA GLN A 507 -18.36 0.72 2.56
C GLN A 507 -19.84 0.45 2.21
N ARG A 508 -20.80 0.87 3.04
CA ARG A 508 -22.23 0.73 2.77
C ARG A 508 -22.67 1.37 1.43
N SER A 509 -21.93 2.36 0.95
CA SER A 509 -22.21 3.02 -0.33
C SER A 509 -21.83 2.17 -1.55
N MET A 510 -21.03 1.09 -1.37
CA MET A 510 -20.64 0.19 -2.46
C MET A 510 -21.84 -0.42 -3.15
N LYS A 511 -22.79 -0.97 -2.38
CA LYS A 511 -24.03 -1.53 -2.91
C LYS A 511 -24.77 -0.53 -3.81
N THR A 512 -24.87 0.72 -3.38
CA THR A 512 -25.55 1.77 -4.14
C THR A 512 -24.90 2.02 -5.51
N VAL A 513 -23.56 2.05 -5.56
CA VAL A 513 -22.82 2.24 -6.82
C VAL A 513 -23.06 1.07 -7.78
N PHE A 514 -22.92 -0.17 -7.30
CA PHE A 514 -23.12 -1.35 -8.14
C PHE A 514 -24.58 -1.51 -8.60
N GLU A 515 -25.54 -1.32 -7.73
CA GLU A 515 -26.97 -1.33 -8.11
C GLU A 515 -27.30 -0.23 -9.13
N ARG A 516 -26.63 0.93 -9.03
CA ARG A 516 -26.80 2.02 -9.99
C ARG A 516 -26.24 1.65 -11.36
N ILE A 517 -25.04 1.06 -11.44
CA ILE A 517 -24.45 0.57 -12.70
C ILE A 517 -25.35 -0.49 -13.35
N ILE A 518 -25.81 -1.47 -12.57
CA ILE A 518 -26.75 -2.51 -13.05
C ILE A 518 -28.08 -1.90 -13.52
N ASN A 519 -28.57 -0.84 -12.85
CA ASN A 519 -29.78 -0.15 -13.29
C ASN A 519 -29.59 0.58 -14.62
N LEU A 520 -28.42 1.16 -14.86
CA LEU A 520 -28.06 1.77 -16.16
C LEU A 520 -28.03 0.72 -17.27
N ASP A 521 -27.45 -0.44 -17.03
CA ASP A 521 -27.44 -1.56 -17.97
C ASP A 521 -28.85 -2.04 -18.33
N LYS A 522 -29.72 -2.24 -17.33
CA LYS A 522 -31.15 -2.58 -17.53
C LYS A 522 -31.92 -1.56 -18.36
N ARG A 523 -31.44 -0.32 -18.40
CA ARG A 523 -32.01 0.78 -19.22
C ARG A 523 -31.38 0.88 -20.59
N ASN A 524 -30.45 -0.03 -20.94
CA ASN A 524 -29.67 -0.03 -22.16
C ASN A 524 -28.84 1.28 -22.33
N TYR A 525 -28.36 1.87 -21.23
CA TYR A 525 -27.38 2.94 -21.29
C TYR A 525 -26.04 2.38 -21.79
N ASP A 526 -25.32 3.14 -22.60
CA ASP A 526 -24.06 2.64 -23.18
C ASP A 526 -22.95 2.52 -22.12
N LEU A 527 -22.69 1.29 -21.70
CA LEU A 527 -21.62 0.92 -20.76
C LEU A 527 -20.47 0.16 -21.44
N LYS A 528 -20.44 0.12 -22.79
CA LYS A 528 -19.45 -0.68 -23.54
C LYS A 528 -18.02 -0.31 -23.18
N ALA A 529 -17.75 0.98 -22.94
CA ALA A 529 -16.41 1.43 -22.60
C ALA A 529 -15.82 0.75 -21.34
N LEU A 530 -16.65 0.41 -20.35
CA LEU A 530 -16.23 -0.33 -19.15
C LEU A 530 -15.79 -1.76 -19.49
N LYS A 531 -16.40 -2.39 -20.49
CA LYS A 531 -16.20 -3.79 -20.88
C LYS A 531 -15.14 -3.92 -22.00
N ASP A 532 -15.14 -3.03 -22.98
CA ASP A 532 -14.31 -3.14 -24.18
C ASP A 532 -12.80 -3.02 -23.87
N ASN A 533 -12.44 -2.35 -22.78
CA ASN A 533 -11.07 -2.22 -22.29
C ASN A 533 -10.66 -3.32 -21.31
N THR A 534 -11.33 -4.48 -21.34
CA THR A 534 -11.02 -5.61 -20.48
C THR A 534 -10.54 -6.81 -21.28
N ASN A 535 -9.72 -7.66 -20.67
CA ASN A 535 -9.46 -8.99 -21.21
C ASN A 535 -10.70 -9.86 -20.94
N GLN A 536 -11.50 -10.10 -22.00
CA GLN A 536 -12.79 -10.78 -21.88
C GLN A 536 -12.68 -12.22 -21.33
N ALA A 537 -11.60 -12.93 -21.70
CA ALA A 537 -11.35 -14.28 -21.21
C ALA A 537 -11.09 -14.28 -19.71
N GLU A 538 -10.22 -13.38 -19.26
CA GLU A 538 -9.88 -13.24 -17.85
C GLU A 538 -11.05 -12.67 -17.04
N LEU A 539 -11.77 -11.69 -17.58
CA LEU A 539 -12.98 -11.16 -16.93
C LEU A 539 -14.03 -12.25 -16.69
N SER A 540 -14.20 -13.19 -17.63
CA SER A 540 -15.10 -14.31 -17.46
C SER A 540 -14.70 -15.24 -16.31
N LYS A 541 -13.41 -15.50 -16.15
CA LYS A 541 -12.86 -16.27 -15.01
C LYS A 541 -13.04 -15.53 -13.68
N ILE A 542 -12.76 -14.23 -13.67
CA ILE A 542 -12.95 -13.38 -12.48
C ILE A 542 -14.41 -13.34 -12.07
N LYS A 543 -15.34 -13.18 -13.05
CA LYS A 543 -16.77 -13.25 -12.78
C LYS A 543 -17.16 -14.58 -12.16
N GLY A 544 -16.74 -15.71 -12.77
CA GLY A 544 -17.03 -17.06 -12.27
C GLY A 544 -16.50 -17.27 -10.85
N PHE A 545 -15.30 -16.75 -10.56
CA PHE A 545 -14.71 -16.79 -9.24
C PHE A 545 -15.48 -15.95 -8.20
N ILE A 546 -15.95 -14.75 -8.56
CA ILE A 546 -16.83 -13.93 -7.70
C ILE A 546 -18.19 -14.63 -7.50
N GLU A 547 -18.72 -15.22 -8.56
CA GLU A 547 -20.00 -15.95 -8.53
C GLU A 547 -19.94 -17.16 -7.59
N SER A 548 -18.82 -17.88 -7.48
CA SER A 548 -18.66 -18.99 -6.55
C SER A 548 -18.81 -18.57 -5.07
N TYR A 549 -18.45 -17.34 -4.72
CA TYR A 549 -18.62 -16.80 -3.36
C TYR A 549 -19.99 -16.19 -3.10
N TYR A 550 -20.54 -15.44 -4.08
CA TYR A 550 -21.67 -14.53 -3.86
C TYR A 550 -22.94 -14.96 -4.60
N GLY A 551 -22.82 -15.88 -5.54
CA GLY A 551 -23.92 -16.32 -6.42
C GLY A 551 -24.14 -15.38 -7.62
N SER A 552 -24.87 -15.88 -8.63
CA SER A 552 -25.09 -15.20 -9.91
C SER A 552 -25.92 -13.90 -9.79
N GLU A 553 -26.83 -13.84 -8.83
CA GLU A 553 -27.73 -12.69 -8.66
C GLU A 553 -27.13 -11.54 -7.86
N HIS A 554 -25.98 -11.75 -7.23
CA HIS A 554 -25.34 -10.74 -6.41
C HIS A 554 -24.83 -9.56 -7.23
N TYR A 555 -24.89 -8.35 -6.67
CA TYR A 555 -24.49 -7.13 -7.37
C TYR A 555 -23.00 -7.11 -7.75
N TYR A 556 -22.10 -7.77 -7.00
CA TYR A 556 -20.69 -7.92 -7.38
C TYR A 556 -20.54 -8.76 -8.65
N THR A 557 -21.24 -9.87 -8.76
CA THR A 557 -21.18 -10.76 -9.93
C THR A 557 -21.73 -10.08 -11.17
N LYS A 558 -22.87 -9.39 -11.06
CA LYS A 558 -23.47 -8.62 -12.16
C LYS A 558 -22.60 -7.44 -12.60
N ALA A 559 -21.95 -6.75 -11.66
CA ALA A 559 -21.06 -5.64 -11.99
C ALA A 559 -19.74 -6.13 -12.62
N ALA A 560 -19.21 -7.26 -12.15
CA ALA A 560 -18.04 -7.89 -12.76
C ALA A 560 -18.28 -8.24 -14.23
N GLU A 561 -19.47 -8.69 -14.60
CA GLU A 561 -19.86 -8.92 -15.99
C GLU A 561 -19.80 -7.65 -16.86
N LEU A 562 -19.95 -6.48 -16.25
CA LEU A 562 -19.84 -5.18 -16.88
C LEU A 562 -18.41 -4.59 -16.81
N GLY A 563 -17.42 -5.32 -16.29
CA GLY A 563 -16.04 -4.88 -16.18
C GLY A 563 -15.76 -3.98 -14.98
N VAL A 564 -16.62 -3.97 -13.95
CA VAL A 564 -16.45 -3.16 -12.73
C VAL A 564 -16.28 -4.08 -11.52
N LEU A 565 -15.14 -4.00 -10.85
CA LEU A 565 -14.79 -4.88 -9.75
C LEU A 565 -14.84 -4.17 -8.39
N PRO A 566 -15.17 -4.89 -7.28
CA PRO A 566 -15.12 -4.34 -5.93
C PRO A 566 -13.73 -4.42 -5.31
N HIS A 567 -13.40 -3.48 -4.40
CA HIS A 567 -12.23 -3.58 -3.53
C HIS A 567 -12.52 -2.96 -2.15
N SER A 568 -12.60 -3.80 -1.12
CA SER A 568 -12.84 -3.36 0.26
C SER A 568 -12.28 -4.35 1.28
N SER A 569 -12.20 -3.95 2.56
CA SER A 569 -11.72 -4.80 3.65
C SER A 569 -12.56 -6.06 3.90
N ASN A 570 -13.86 -6.00 3.63
CA ASN A 570 -14.77 -7.10 3.92
C ASN A 570 -14.80 -8.20 2.85
N LEU A 571 -14.23 -7.96 1.66
CA LEU A 571 -14.15 -8.99 0.63
C LEU A 571 -13.27 -10.16 1.06
N GLN A 572 -13.60 -11.34 0.55
CA GLN A 572 -12.75 -12.52 0.70
C GLN A 572 -11.34 -12.27 0.16
N ASN A 573 -10.33 -12.78 0.83
CA ASN A 573 -8.92 -12.48 0.50
C ASN A 573 -8.56 -12.84 -0.94
N GLY A 574 -8.97 -14.02 -1.42
CA GLY A 574 -8.73 -14.43 -2.80
C GLY A 574 -9.34 -13.46 -3.81
N VAL A 575 -10.56 -12.97 -3.56
CA VAL A 575 -11.23 -11.99 -4.43
C VAL A 575 -10.44 -10.68 -4.47
N LYS A 576 -9.95 -10.18 -3.32
CA LYS A 576 -9.10 -8.97 -3.28
C LYS A 576 -7.85 -9.14 -4.13
N LEU A 577 -7.13 -10.24 -3.94
CA LEU A 577 -5.87 -10.52 -4.65
C LEU A 577 -6.08 -10.66 -6.16
N VAL A 578 -7.16 -11.30 -6.58
CA VAL A 578 -7.57 -11.41 -7.99
C VAL A 578 -7.87 -10.04 -8.59
N VAL A 579 -8.61 -9.19 -7.88
CA VAL A 579 -8.94 -7.81 -8.33
C VAL A 579 -7.67 -6.98 -8.46
N GLU A 580 -6.77 -7.05 -7.49
CA GLU A 580 -5.48 -6.36 -7.49
C GLU A 580 -4.61 -6.79 -8.67
N HIS A 581 -4.51 -8.10 -8.91
CA HIS A 581 -3.79 -8.66 -10.05
C HIS A 581 -4.39 -8.25 -11.39
N ALA A 582 -5.72 -8.27 -11.50
CA ALA A 582 -6.43 -7.87 -12.73
C ALA A 582 -6.17 -6.39 -13.07
N LEU A 583 -6.16 -5.51 -12.08
CA LEU A 583 -5.86 -4.09 -12.26
C LEU A 583 -4.37 -3.88 -12.60
N LYS A 584 -3.45 -4.58 -11.93
CA LYS A 584 -2.00 -4.50 -12.15
C LYS A 584 -1.64 -4.89 -13.60
N ASN A 585 -2.25 -5.95 -14.10
CA ASN A 585 -2.02 -6.46 -15.46
C ASN A 585 -2.94 -5.82 -16.53
N LYS A 586 -3.73 -4.82 -16.14
CA LYS A 586 -4.67 -4.10 -17.03
C LYS A 586 -5.72 -5.03 -17.67
N TYR A 587 -6.09 -6.12 -17.01
CA TYR A 587 -7.17 -6.98 -17.46
C TYR A 587 -8.54 -6.33 -17.26
N VAL A 588 -8.64 -5.43 -16.29
CA VAL A 588 -9.84 -4.63 -15.99
C VAL A 588 -9.42 -3.18 -15.73
N SER A 589 -10.26 -2.23 -16.15
CA SER A 589 -9.95 -0.80 -16.07
C SER A 589 -10.72 -0.05 -14.99
N CYS A 590 -11.75 -0.64 -14.35
CA CYS A 590 -12.59 0.07 -13.37
C CYS A 590 -12.75 -0.70 -12.07
N VAL A 591 -12.53 -0.02 -10.95
CA VAL A 591 -12.70 -0.55 -9.59
C VAL A 591 -13.51 0.41 -8.73
N VAL A 592 -14.38 -0.13 -7.86
CA VAL A 592 -15.06 0.63 -6.80
C VAL A 592 -14.41 0.26 -5.47
N CYS A 593 -13.91 1.25 -4.74
CA CYS A 593 -13.05 1.01 -3.58
C CYS A 593 -13.36 1.91 -2.38
N THR A 594 -12.87 1.48 -1.22
CA THR A 594 -12.81 2.26 0.03
C THR A 594 -11.36 2.62 0.38
N SER A 595 -11.10 3.16 1.57
CA SER A 595 -9.75 3.54 2.04
C SER A 595 -8.73 2.39 2.03
N THR A 596 -9.16 1.14 1.94
CA THR A 596 -8.26 -0.01 1.82
C THR A 596 -7.38 0.02 0.58
N LEU A 597 -7.80 0.71 -0.48
CA LEU A 597 -6.96 0.92 -1.66
C LEU A 597 -5.77 1.86 -1.38
N ALA A 598 -5.90 2.76 -0.40
CA ALA A 598 -4.80 3.63 0.03
C ALA A 598 -3.68 2.87 0.73
N GLN A 599 -3.99 1.72 1.32
CA GLN A 599 -3.09 0.94 2.16
C GLN A 599 -2.50 -0.25 1.39
N GLY A 600 -1.22 -0.18 1.04
CA GLY A 600 -0.39 -1.34 0.69
C GLY A 600 -0.56 -1.98 -0.68
N VAL A 601 -1.41 -1.49 -1.59
CA VAL A 601 -1.65 -2.12 -2.88
C VAL A 601 -1.01 -1.35 -4.03
N ASN A 602 -0.26 -2.06 -4.88
CA ASN A 602 0.45 -1.50 -6.01
C ASN A 602 -0.36 -1.56 -7.31
N ILE A 603 -1.41 -0.75 -7.41
CA ILE A 603 -2.33 -0.72 -8.55
C ILE A 603 -2.06 0.51 -9.43
N PRO A 604 -1.97 0.37 -10.76
CA PRO A 604 -1.76 1.48 -11.70
C PRO A 604 -3.08 2.23 -11.98
N ILE A 605 -3.48 3.12 -11.07
CA ILE A 605 -4.65 3.99 -11.25
C ILE A 605 -4.23 5.26 -11.99
N LYS A 606 -4.95 5.64 -13.06
CA LYS A 606 -4.79 6.93 -13.74
C LYS A 606 -5.79 7.96 -13.23
N TYR A 607 -7.02 7.53 -12.95
CA TYR A 607 -8.13 8.39 -12.54
C TYR A 607 -8.69 7.97 -11.20
N LEU A 608 -8.64 8.86 -10.22
CA LEU A 608 -9.25 8.68 -8.90
C LEU A 608 -10.50 9.56 -8.81
N LEU A 609 -11.68 8.96 -8.76
CA LEU A 609 -12.98 9.63 -8.68
C LEU A 609 -13.44 9.63 -7.23
N VAL A 610 -13.40 10.78 -6.57
CA VAL A 610 -13.67 10.92 -5.14
C VAL A 610 -15.13 11.33 -4.94
N THR A 611 -15.95 10.41 -4.41
CA THR A 611 -17.38 10.67 -4.17
C THR A 611 -17.65 11.37 -2.84
N SER A 612 -16.73 11.27 -1.88
CA SER A 612 -16.83 11.89 -0.56
C SER A 612 -15.45 12.11 0.05
N ILE A 613 -15.28 13.25 0.71
CA ILE A 613 -14.09 13.58 1.52
C ILE A 613 -14.28 13.20 3.00
N ARG A 614 -15.40 12.55 3.33
CA ARG A 614 -15.74 12.17 4.70
C ARG A 614 -15.95 10.66 4.82
N ASN A 615 -15.50 10.11 5.94
CA ASN A 615 -15.82 8.76 6.38
C ASN A 615 -16.89 8.86 7.46
N GLY A 616 -18.15 8.77 7.08
CA GLY A 616 -19.27 9.07 7.95
C GLY A 616 -19.39 10.56 8.24
N LEU A 617 -19.29 10.93 9.49
CA LEU A 617 -19.30 12.34 9.93
C LEU A 617 -17.91 12.98 9.96
N GLN A 618 -16.85 12.16 10.05
CA GLN A 618 -15.47 12.63 10.17
C GLN A 618 -14.86 12.92 8.81
N LEU A 619 -14.04 13.96 8.74
CA LEU A 619 -13.19 14.24 7.59
C LEU A 619 -12.12 13.15 7.48
N VAL A 620 -11.79 12.73 6.26
CA VAL A 620 -10.65 11.83 6.02
C VAL A 620 -9.37 12.54 6.45
N LYS A 621 -8.47 11.85 7.16
CA LYS A 621 -7.16 12.43 7.51
C LYS A 621 -6.40 12.81 6.25
N THR A 622 -5.73 13.96 6.25
CA THR A 622 -4.95 14.45 5.10
C THR A 622 -3.90 13.41 4.67
N ARG A 623 -3.20 12.80 5.61
CA ARG A 623 -2.22 11.75 5.35
C ARG A 623 -2.81 10.55 4.61
N ASP A 624 -3.96 10.04 5.06
CA ASP A 624 -4.61 8.89 4.43
C ASP A 624 -5.09 9.22 3.02
N PHE A 625 -5.58 10.42 2.82
CA PHE A 625 -5.98 10.90 1.51
C PHE A 625 -4.78 11.08 0.57
N GLN A 626 -3.67 11.58 1.06
CA GLN A 626 -2.42 11.71 0.30
C GLN A 626 -1.81 10.36 -0.05
N ASN A 627 -1.90 9.36 0.83
CA ASN A 627 -1.52 7.99 0.52
C ASN A 627 -2.40 7.41 -0.61
N LEU A 628 -3.70 7.67 -0.59
CA LEU A 628 -4.62 7.31 -1.67
C LEU A 628 -4.25 8.01 -2.99
N MET A 629 -4.01 9.33 -2.94
CA MET A 629 -3.52 10.10 -4.09
C MET A 629 -2.21 9.56 -4.64
N GLY A 630 -1.32 9.11 -3.76
CA GLY A 630 -0.04 8.53 -4.12
C GLY A 630 -0.16 7.24 -4.95
N ARG A 631 -1.31 6.56 -4.92
CA ARG A 631 -1.62 5.42 -5.79
C ARG A 631 -2.05 5.83 -7.20
N THR A 632 -2.37 7.12 -7.39
CA THR A 632 -2.74 7.67 -8.70
C THR A 632 -1.49 8.08 -9.47
N ALA A 633 -1.40 7.72 -10.75
CA ALA A 633 -0.28 8.03 -11.65
C ALA A 633 1.06 7.45 -11.19
N ARG A 634 1.17 6.17 -11.14
CA ARG A 634 2.43 5.51 -10.77
C ARG A 634 3.55 5.83 -11.78
N ALA A 635 4.73 6.17 -11.27
CA ALA A 635 5.93 6.41 -12.08
C ALA A 635 6.26 5.20 -12.98
N GLY A 636 6.60 5.46 -14.24
CA GLY A 636 6.88 4.46 -15.25
C GLY A 636 5.67 3.81 -15.91
N ILE A 637 4.44 4.20 -15.53
CA ILE A 637 3.19 3.75 -16.16
C ILE A 637 2.41 4.92 -16.76
N TYR A 638 2.36 6.05 -16.06
CA TYR A 638 1.69 7.28 -16.51
C TYR A 638 2.59 8.50 -16.27
N THR A 639 2.45 9.50 -17.13
CA THR A 639 3.13 10.79 -16.98
C THR A 639 2.35 11.76 -16.09
N GLU A 640 1.04 11.51 -15.91
CA GLU A 640 0.12 12.33 -15.12
C GLU A 640 -1.04 11.48 -14.64
N GLY A 641 -1.59 11.78 -13.46
CA GLY A 641 -2.87 11.28 -12.98
C GLY A 641 -3.89 12.37 -12.77
N SER A 642 -5.17 12.01 -12.70
CA SER A 642 -6.25 12.95 -12.41
C SER A 642 -7.04 12.49 -11.20
N ILE A 643 -7.26 13.41 -10.28
CA ILE A 643 -8.12 13.24 -9.12
C ILE A 643 -9.33 14.12 -9.32
N ILE A 644 -10.51 13.52 -9.41
CA ILE A 644 -11.74 14.24 -9.71
C ILE A 644 -12.69 14.16 -8.53
N ILE A 645 -12.98 15.30 -7.93
CA ILE A 645 -14.00 15.45 -6.90
C ILE A 645 -15.36 15.50 -7.60
N THR A 646 -16.19 14.47 -7.34
CA THR A 646 -17.45 14.27 -8.06
C THR A 646 -18.65 14.84 -7.33
N ASP A 647 -18.50 15.33 -6.08
CA ASP A 647 -19.53 16.11 -5.41
C ASP A 647 -19.50 17.56 -5.89
N CYS A 648 -20.40 17.87 -6.81
CA CYS A 648 -20.51 19.20 -7.40
C CYS A 648 -20.75 20.32 -6.36
N LYS A 649 -21.35 20.00 -5.21
CA LYS A 649 -21.63 20.98 -4.15
C LYS A 649 -20.37 21.59 -3.57
N ILE A 650 -19.25 20.86 -3.57
CA ILE A 650 -17.98 21.34 -3.02
C ILE A 650 -17.50 22.56 -3.82
N TYR A 651 -17.49 22.46 -5.15
CA TYR A 651 -17.03 23.55 -6.00
C TYR A 651 -18.08 24.68 -6.09
N ASP A 652 -19.35 24.33 -6.35
CA ASP A 652 -20.41 25.32 -6.61
C ASP A 652 -20.67 26.22 -5.40
N ASN A 653 -20.52 25.70 -4.18
CA ASN A 653 -20.74 26.44 -2.94
C ASN A 653 -19.45 27.01 -2.30
N ARG A 654 -18.32 26.99 -3.00
CA ARG A 654 -17.01 27.39 -2.43
C ARG A 654 -16.97 28.79 -1.85
N THR A 655 -17.79 29.68 -2.33
CA THR A 655 -17.92 31.09 -1.84
C THR A 655 -19.10 31.30 -0.89
N ASN A 656 -19.91 30.26 -0.64
CA ASN A 656 -21.11 30.36 0.20
C ASN A 656 -20.81 30.02 1.66
N TRP A 657 -20.31 30.99 2.41
CA TRP A 657 -19.95 30.82 3.83
C TRP A 657 -21.18 30.71 4.74
N LYS A 658 -22.32 31.32 4.39
CA LYS A 658 -23.53 31.35 5.23
C LYS A 658 -24.15 29.94 5.37
N ASN A 659 -24.03 29.11 4.33
CA ASN A 659 -24.60 27.75 4.31
C ASN A 659 -23.52 26.65 4.47
N GLY A 660 -22.34 27.02 4.98
CA GLY A 660 -21.28 26.02 5.25
C GLY A 660 -20.49 25.55 4.03
N GLY A 661 -20.84 25.98 2.80
CA GLY A 661 -20.16 25.52 1.58
C GLY A 661 -18.67 25.93 1.51
N GLY A 662 -18.35 27.15 1.96
CA GLY A 662 -16.96 27.61 2.03
C GLY A 662 -16.09 26.79 3.00
N TYR A 663 -16.67 26.31 4.11
CA TYR A 663 -15.94 25.40 5.03
C TYR A 663 -15.68 24.05 4.38
N LEU A 664 -16.66 23.47 3.68
CA LEU A 664 -16.50 22.19 2.98
C LEU A 664 -15.46 22.28 1.86
N TRP A 665 -15.40 23.44 1.15
CA TRP A 665 -14.35 23.71 0.18
C TRP A 665 -12.97 23.74 0.83
N ASN A 666 -12.82 24.50 1.92
CA ASN A 666 -11.56 24.59 2.63
C ASN A 666 -11.11 23.22 3.19
N ASP A 667 -12.04 22.44 3.76
CA ASP A 667 -11.76 21.09 4.22
C ASP A 667 -11.26 20.21 3.07
N CYS A 668 -11.87 20.32 1.89
CA CYS A 668 -11.44 19.59 0.71
C CYS A 668 -10.06 20.02 0.22
N VAL A 669 -9.79 21.32 0.12
CA VAL A 669 -8.52 21.86 -0.37
C VAL A 669 -7.35 21.50 0.57
N LYS A 670 -7.58 21.46 1.88
CA LYS A 670 -6.58 21.02 2.87
C LYS A 670 -6.06 19.60 2.60
N LEU A 671 -6.90 18.71 2.10
CA LEU A 671 -6.49 17.33 1.82
C LEU A 671 -5.39 17.24 0.74
N PHE A 672 -5.26 18.25 -0.09
CA PHE A 672 -4.25 18.30 -1.14
C PHE A 672 -2.94 18.98 -0.71
N ASP A 673 -2.94 19.67 0.43
CA ASP A 673 -1.76 20.39 0.90
C ASP A 673 -0.89 19.52 1.81
N THR A 674 0.28 19.13 1.31
CA THR A 674 1.24 18.31 2.07
C THR A 674 1.75 19.00 3.33
N LYS A 675 1.78 20.35 3.35
CA LYS A 675 2.21 21.13 4.51
C LYS A 675 1.20 21.12 5.65
N LEU A 676 -0.06 20.78 5.35
CA LEU A 676 -1.15 20.68 6.31
C LEU A 676 -1.43 19.23 6.75
N THR A 677 -0.53 18.30 6.41
CA THR A 677 -0.62 16.92 6.88
C THR A 677 -0.47 16.89 8.40
N GLU A 678 -1.33 16.14 9.04
CA GLU A 678 -1.29 15.95 10.49
C GLU A 678 0.05 15.28 10.88
N PRO A 679 0.72 15.78 11.94
CA PRO A 679 1.90 15.09 12.47
C PRO A 679 1.51 13.68 12.92
N CYS A 680 2.42 12.74 12.79
CA CYS A 680 2.23 11.40 13.32
C CYS A 680 2.25 11.49 14.85
N GLY A 681 1.14 11.10 15.48
CA GLY A 681 1.01 11.05 16.92
C GLY A 681 1.40 9.69 17.48
N SER A 682 1.23 9.53 18.79
CA SER A 682 1.34 8.26 19.52
C SER A 682 -0.03 7.79 19.96
N SER A 683 -0.34 6.52 19.68
CA SER A 683 -1.56 5.88 20.22
C SER A 683 -1.50 5.74 21.73
N ILE A 684 -0.33 5.48 22.31
CA ILE A 684 -0.13 5.39 23.75
C ILE A 684 -0.38 6.74 24.43
N LEU A 685 0.08 7.84 23.81
CA LEU A 685 -0.17 9.18 24.33
C LEU A 685 -1.67 9.50 24.41
N SER A 686 -2.47 9.00 23.44
CA SER A 686 -3.92 9.21 23.47
C SER A 686 -4.60 8.69 24.74
N LEU A 687 -4.00 7.73 25.44
CA LEU A 687 -4.53 7.19 26.70
C LEU A 687 -4.66 8.26 27.79
N VAL A 688 -3.69 9.17 27.88
CA VAL A 688 -3.64 10.24 28.88
C VAL A 688 -4.15 11.58 28.37
N GLN A 689 -4.49 11.67 27.09
CA GLN A 689 -5.10 12.86 26.52
C GLN A 689 -6.61 12.89 26.76
N GLY A 690 -7.16 14.09 26.86
CA GLY A 690 -8.60 14.27 26.90
C GLY A 690 -9.27 13.85 25.58
N PHE A 691 -10.54 13.50 25.64
CA PHE A 691 -11.34 13.25 24.44
C PHE A 691 -12.62 14.05 24.42
N ASN A 692 -13.01 14.43 23.22
CA ASN A 692 -14.22 15.18 22.96
C ASN A 692 -15.08 14.42 21.95
N ILE A 693 -16.29 14.10 22.33
CA ILE A 693 -17.23 13.36 21.48
C ILE A 693 -18.42 14.26 21.16
N ASP A 694 -18.59 14.55 19.86
CA ASP A 694 -19.73 15.29 19.29
C ASP A 694 -19.99 16.67 19.93
N TYR A 695 -18.94 17.36 20.41
CA TYR A 695 -19.02 18.69 21.07
C TYR A 695 -19.79 18.74 22.39
N ASP A 696 -20.42 17.63 22.81
CA ASP A 696 -21.28 17.60 24.01
C ASP A 696 -20.61 16.97 25.24
N VAL A 697 -19.56 16.14 25.03
CA VAL A 697 -18.84 15.46 26.12
C VAL A 697 -17.36 15.71 25.99
N THR A 698 -16.80 16.45 26.93
CA THR A 698 -15.36 16.67 27.04
C THR A 698 -14.89 16.08 28.36
N ILE A 699 -13.98 15.10 28.29
CA ILE A 699 -13.33 14.51 29.46
C ILE A 699 -11.84 14.80 29.33
N SER A 700 -11.25 15.40 30.37
CA SER A 700 -9.80 15.63 30.39
C SER A 700 -9.05 14.32 30.62
N GLY A 701 -7.78 14.25 30.20
CA GLY A 701 -6.95 13.08 30.44
C GLY A 701 -6.80 12.76 31.94
N GLU A 702 -6.61 13.81 32.75
CA GLU A 702 -6.50 13.69 34.20
C GLU A 702 -7.78 13.10 34.82
N GLU A 703 -8.95 13.62 34.46
CA GLU A 703 -10.24 13.11 34.93
C GLU A 703 -10.47 11.64 34.54
N PHE A 704 -10.10 11.28 33.31
CA PHE A 704 -10.20 9.90 32.83
C PHE A 704 -9.29 8.98 33.65
N ILE A 705 -7.99 9.31 33.75
CA ILE A 705 -7.01 8.49 34.46
C ILE A 705 -7.36 8.37 35.93
N ASP A 706 -7.70 9.45 36.63
CA ASP A 706 -8.06 9.39 38.08
C ASP A 706 -9.27 8.48 38.33
N ARG A 707 -10.14 8.31 37.33
CA ARG A 707 -11.31 7.45 37.47
C ARG A 707 -11.01 5.99 37.18
N VAL A 708 -10.06 5.69 36.32
CA VAL A 708 -9.81 4.31 35.85
C VAL A 708 -8.52 3.70 36.41
N ILE A 709 -7.66 4.47 37.05
CA ILE A 709 -6.31 4.06 37.44
C ILE A 709 -6.29 2.82 38.37
N ASP A 710 -7.27 2.71 39.26
CA ASP A 710 -7.36 1.59 40.19
C ASP A 710 -8.06 0.35 39.62
N HIS A 711 -8.55 0.45 38.36
CA HIS A 711 -9.35 -0.56 37.67
C HIS A 711 -8.81 -0.85 36.27
N LEU A 712 -7.52 -0.60 35.99
CA LEU A 712 -6.92 -0.75 34.67
C LEU A 712 -7.02 -2.19 34.14
N ASP A 713 -6.90 -3.18 34.97
CA ASP A 713 -7.01 -4.60 34.75
C ASP A 713 -8.47 -5.13 34.77
N GLU A 714 -9.44 -4.31 35.19
CA GLU A 714 -10.85 -4.67 35.26
C GLU A 714 -11.63 -4.28 34.00
N ARG A 715 -11.70 -5.18 33.04
CA ARG A 715 -12.41 -4.95 31.77
C ARG A 715 -13.86 -4.55 31.97
N ASP A 716 -14.61 -5.22 32.86
CA ASP A 716 -16.02 -4.97 33.07
C ASP A 716 -16.29 -3.59 33.64
N PHE A 717 -15.40 -3.10 34.51
CA PHE A 717 -15.46 -1.75 35.04
C PHE A 717 -15.40 -0.69 33.91
N LEU A 718 -14.45 -0.83 32.97
CA LEU A 718 -14.29 0.09 31.86
C LEU A 718 -15.50 0.07 30.91
N LEU A 719 -16.06 -1.10 30.63
CA LEU A 719 -17.27 -1.27 29.83
C LEU A 719 -18.50 -0.68 30.50
N ASP A 720 -18.68 -0.88 31.82
CA ASP A 720 -19.82 -0.31 32.56
C ASP A 720 -19.68 1.21 32.71
N TYR A 721 -18.45 1.72 32.85
CA TYR A 721 -18.17 3.15 32.81
C TYR A 721 -18.56 3.74 31.45
N ALA A 722 -18.17 3.09 30.35
CA ALA A 722 -18.51 3.51 29.00
C ALA A 722 -20.03 3.56 28.77
N LYS A 723 -20.74 2.49 29.15
CA LYS A 723 -22.21 2.40 29.04
C LYS A 723 -22.92 3.48 29.87
N LYS A 724 -22.38 3.78 31.06
CA LYS A 724 -22.93 4.80 31.96
C LYS A 724 -22.77 6.21 31.34
N LEU A 725 -21.59 6.53 30.83
CA LEU A 725 -21.34 7.78 30.11
C LEU A 725 -22.24 7.93 28.87
N GLU A 726 -22.34 6.89 28.06
CA GLU A 726 -23.23 6.87 26.88
C GLU A 726 -24.68 7.16 27.27
N LYS A 727 -25.16 6.53 28.34
CA LYS A 727 -26.51 6.72 28.86
C LYS A 727 -26.76 8.14 29.41
N GLU A 728 -25.75 8.77 29.99
CA GLU A 728 -25.82 10.16 30.46
C GLU A 728 -25.87 11.14 29.27
N CYS A 729 -25.05 10.90 28.25
CA CYS A 729 -25.03 11.72 27.04
C CYS A 729 -26.33 11.62 26.22
N LEU A 730 -26.96 10.44 26.15
CA LEU A 730 -28.23 10.25 25.47
C LEU A 730 -29.39 11.02 26.13
N LYS A 731 -29.29 11.31 27.45
CA LYS A 731 -30.28 12.15 28.13
C LYS A 731 -30.20 13.62 27.70
N THR A 732 -29.00 14.10 27.37
CA THR A 732 -28.76 15.49 26.94
C THR A 732 -28.98 15.65 25.45
N ASN A 733 -28.68 14.66 24.61
CA ASN A 733 -28.85 14.68 23.17
C ASN A 733 -29.43 13.38 22.60
N PRO A 734 -30.78 13.23 22.55
CA PRO A 734 -31.44 12.00 22.08
C PRO A 734 -31.24 11.64 20.61
N GLN A 735 -30.76 12.58 19.77
CA GLN A 735 -30.54 12.36 18.32
C GLN A 735 -29.15 11.80 18.02
N ARG A 736 -28.34 11.56 19.02
CA ARG A 736 -26.98 11.07 18.90
C ARG A 736 -26.93 9.65 18.36
N THR A 737 -25.99 9.39 17.47
CA THR A 737 -25.64 8.01 17.07
C THR A 737 -24.98 7.29 18.24
N GLN A 738 -25.59 6.22 18.70
CA GLN A 738 -25.12 5.39 19.82
C GLN A 738 -23.73 4.81 19.53
N ASN A 739 -22.95 4.60 20.59
CA ASN A 739 -21.70 3.81 20.67
C ASN A 739 -20.36 4.53 20.43
N LEU A 740 -20.27 5.82 20.19
CA LEU A 740 -18.97 6.49 20.00
C LEU A 740 -18.13 6.52 21.29
N ILE A 741 -18.74 6.72 22.46
CA ILE A 741 -18.04 6.71 23.76
C ILE A 741 -17.53 5.30 24.07
N VAL A 742 -18.38 4.31 23.85
CA VAL A 742 -18.01 2.90 24.05
C VAL A 742 -16.83 2.53 23.15
N GLN A 743 -16.83 2.97 21.89
CA GLN A 743 -15.72 2.74 20.97
C GLN A 743 -14.43 3.41 21.44
N GLU A 744 -14.47 4.64 21.92
CA GLU A 744 -13.31 5.36 22.44
C GLU A 744 -12.72 4.69 23.68
N ILE A 745 -13.55 4.27 24.62
CA ILE A 745 -13.09 3.60 25.85
C ILE A 745 -12.55 2.19 25.53
N LEU A 746 -13.17 1.45 24.61
CA LEU A 746 -12.64 0.16 24.15
C LEU A 746 -11.29 0.30 23.45
N LEU A 747 -11.09 1.39 22.70
CA LEU A 747 -9.79 1.67 22.11
C LEU A 747 -8.73 1.87 23.20
N ARG A 748 -9.04 2.67 24.24
CA ARG A 748 -8.13 2.91 25.35
C ARG A 748 -7.85 1.64 26.15
N GLN A 749 -8.86 0.80 26.36
CA GLN A 749 -8.70 -0.52 26.98
C GLN A 749 -7.74 -1.41 26.18
N ASN A 750 -7.85 -1.39 24.85
CA ASN A 750 -6.92 -2.14 24.00
C ASN A 750 -5.47 -1.62 24.13
N ILE A 751 -5.28 -0.29 24.23
CA ILE A 751 -3.96 0.30 24.47
C ILE A 751 -3.41 -0.14 25.85
N ILE A 752 -4.23 -0.13 26.90
CA ILE A 752 -3.87 -0.63 28.23
C ILE A 752 -3.38 -2.08 28.14
N SER A 753 -4.18 -2.97 27.54
CA SER A 753 -3.82 -4.38 27.37
C SER A 753 -2.50 -4.56 26.60
N ASN A 754 -2.22 -3.75 25.57
CA ASN A 754 -0.95 -3.81 24.84
C ASN A 754 0.24 -3.40 25.72
N ILE A 755 0.09 -2.37 26.56
CA ILE A 755 1.14 -1.94 27.49
C ILE A 755 1.38 -3.02 28.54
N GLU A 756 0.33 -3.61 29.12
CA GLU A 756 0.43 -4.72 30.08
C GLU A 756 1.18 -5.92 29.48
N ASN A 757 0.81 -6.34 28.28
CA ASN A 757 1.49 -7.43 27.56
C ASN A 757 2.98 -7.16 27.39
N TYR A 758 3.30 -5.93 26.98
CA TYR A 758 4.69 -5.53 26.79
C TYR A 758 5.49 -5.52 28.11
N LEU A 759 4.90 -5.02 29.19
CA LEU A 759 5.51 -5.06 30.51
C LEU A 759 5.70 -6.49 31.01
N CYS A 760 4.75 -7.39 30.79
CA CYS A 760 4.89 -8.82 31.07
C CYS A 760 6.07 -9.45 30.29
N LEU A 761 6.22 -9.12 29.00
CA LEU A 761 7.36 -9.57 28.19
C LEU A 761 8.70 -9.12 28.77
N VAL A 762 8.84 -7.84 29.09
CA VAL A 762 10.09 -7.29 29.62
C VAL A 762 10.42 -7.90 30.98
N CYS A 763 9.43 -7.97 31.90
CA CYS A 763 9.63 -8.60 33.21
C CYS A 763 10.04 -10.08 33.09
N TYR A 764 9.47 -10.83 32.16
CA TYR A 764 9.84 -12.23 31.88
C TYR A 764 11.24 -12.36 31.30
N ALA A 765 11.54 -11.58 30.24
CA ALA A 765 12.83 -11.64 29.55
C ALA A 765 14.00 -11.32 30.50
N GLU A 766 13.85 -10.35 31.40
CA GLU A 766 14.85 -9.98 32.40
C GLU A 766 15.15 -11.11 33.40
N THR A 767 14.16 -11.92 33.75
CA THR A 767 14.37 -13.09 34.61
C THR A 767 15.23 -14.16 33.92
N LEU A 768 15.20 -14.26 32.59
CA LEU A 768 16.00 -15.22 31.84
C LEU A 768 17.48 -14.82 31.73
N VAL A 769 17.75 -13.52 31.71
CA VAL A 769 19.11 -12.99 31.46
C VAL A 769 19.87 -12.64 32.75
N ASN A 770 19.20 -12.62 33.93
CA ASN A 770 19.74 -12.15 35.20
C ASN A 770 20.34 -10.73 35.15
N ASP A 771 19.84 -9.87 34.28
CA ASP A 771 20.30 -8.50 34.11
C ASP A 771 19.52 -7.50 34.99
N SER A 772 20.00 -6.27 35.11
CA SER A 772 19.38 -5.23 35.93
C SER A 772 17.94 -4.96 35.52
N LYS A 773 16.99 -5.09 36.44
CA LYS A 773 15.57 -4.90 36.23
C LYS A 773 15.26 -3.50 35.71
N LYS A 774 14.74 -3.38 34.50
CA LYS A 774 14.20 -2.12 33.97
C LYS A 774 12.86 -1.84 34.67
N SER A 775 12.69 -0.66 35.23
CA SER A 775 11.39 -0.27 35.78
C SER A 775 10.39 0.08 34.69
N ALA A 776 9.12 0.01 34.99
CA ALA A 776 8.10 0.48 34.06
C ALA A 776 8.25 1.98 33.73
N VAL A 777 8.85 2.75 34.63
CA VAL A 777 9.20 4.16 34.38
C VAL A 777 10.30 4.26 33.31
N ASP A 778 11.33 3.41 33.35
CA ASP A 778 12.38 3.37 32.32
C ASP A 778 11.80 3.02 30.95
N ILE A 779 10.85 2.10 30.90
CA ILE A 779 10.15 1.73 29.69
C ILE A 779 9.30 2.91 29.18
N CYS A 780 8.50 3.52 30.06
CA CYS A 780 7.65 4.67 29.74
C CYS A 780 8.46 5.82 29.14
N THR A 781 9.58 6.20 29.77
CA THR A 781 10.42 7.33 29.33
C THR A 781 11.08 7.09 27.96
N ASN A 782 11.18 5.84 27.51
CA ASN A 782 11.72 5.47 26.22
C ASN A 782 10.65 5.38 25.10
N THR A 783 9.35 5.52 25.39
CA THR A 783 8.29 5.50 24.38
C THR A 783 8.25 6.79 23.57
N LEU A 784 7.73 6.74 22.36
CA LEU A 784 7.41 7.92 21.55
C LEU A 784 6.36 8.79 22.25
N ALA A 785 5.39 8.16 22.91
CA ALA A 785 4.38 8.83 23.74
C ALA A 785 5.02 9.81 24.71
N TYR A 786 6.01 9.37 25.48
CA TYR A 786 6.70 10.20 26.46
C TYR A 786 7.50 11.34 25.79
N ALA A 787 8.17 11.04 24.67
CA ALA A 787 8.95 12.03 23.93
C ALA A 787 8.07 13.18 23.38
N MET A 788 6.82 12.88 23.02
CA MET A 788 5.87 13.85 22.47
C MET A 788 4.96 14.52 23.53
N ALA A 789 4.95 14.00 24.74
CA ALA A 789 4.04 14.43 25.80
C ALA A 789 4.41 15.80 26.39
N THR A 790 3.40 16.55 26.77
CA THR A 790 3.55 17.72 27.68
C THR A 790 3.94 17.25 29.09
N GLU A 791 4.46 18.15 29.93
CA GLU A 791 4.88 17.78 31.31
C GLU A 791 3.77 17.11 32.11
N LYS A 792 2.52 17.60 32.02
CA LYS A 792 1.36 16.99 32.68
C LYS A 792 1.08 15.56 32.14
N GLU A 793 1.13 15.38 30.83
CA GLU A 793 0.91 14.09 30.20
C GLU A 793 2.02 13.10 30.57
N LYS A 794 3.28 13.55 30.70
CA LYS A 794 4.40 12.74 31.19
C LYS A 794 4.15 12.21 32.61
N GLU A 795 3.66 13.05 33.51
CA GLU A 795 3.31 12.64 34.87
C GLU A 795 2.20 11.60 34.88
N LEU A 796 1.16 11.78 34.05
CA LEU A 796 0.08 10.81 33.91
C LEU A 796 0.54 9.49 33.30
N LEU A 797 1.40 9.53 32.26
CA LEU A 797 1.98 8.32 31.66
C LEU A 797 2.78 7.53 32.71
N ILE A 798 3.65 8.19 33.48
CA ILE A 798 4.43 7.56 34.52
C ILE A 798 3.50 6.90 35.55
N LYS A 799 2.46 7.62 36.00
CA LYS A 799 1.46 7.10 36.97
C LYS A 799 0.78 5.82 36.45
N VAL A 800 0.39 5.80 35.16
CA VAL A 800 -0.24 4.63 34.53
C VAL A 800 0.73 3.45 34.45
N PHE A 801 1.96 3.66 33.98
CA PHE A 801 2.95 2.59 33.88
C PHE A 801 3.35 2.02 35.24
N GLN A 802 3.53 2.86 36.25
CA GLN A 802 3.80 2.42 37.61
C GLN A 802 2.66 1.57 38.17
N LYS A 803 1.41 1.99 37.97
CA LYS A 803 0.25 1.22 38.44
C LYS A 803 0.15 -0.14 37.75
N MET A 804 0.41 -0.19 36.45
CA MET A 804 0.47 -1.47 35.71
C MET A 804 1.61 -2.37 36.23
N GLU A 805 2.77 -1.82 36.56
CA GLU A 805 3.86 -2.58 37.18
C GLU A 805 3.46 -3.16 38.52
N GLU A 806 2.79 -2.38 39.38
CA GLU A 806 2.25 -2.86 40.68
C GLU A 806 1.29 -4.04 40.46
N ASN A 807 0.41 -3.95 39.45
CA ASN A 807 -0.52 -5.04 39.12
C ASN A 807 0.22 -6.29 38.63
N ILE A 808 1.25 -6.13 37.80
CA ILE A 808 2.06 -7.22 37.23
C ILE A 808 2.88 -7.94 38.31
N GLN A 809 3.47 -7.22 39.27
CA GLN A 809 4.31 -7.77 40.33
C GLN A 809 3.60 -8.75 41.29
N GLN A 810 2.27 -8.83 41.23
CA GLN A 810 1.47 -9.77 42.03
C GLN A 810 1.52 -11.20 41.47
N TYR A 811 1.97 -11.40 40.23
CA TYR A 811 1.96 -12.69 39.55
C TYR A 811 3.33 -13.37 39.54
N SER A 812 3.35 -14.72 39.53
CA SER A 812 4.60 -15.48 39.40
C SER A 812 5.21 -15.32 37.99
N VAL A 813 6.52 -15.57 37.89
CA VAL A 813 7.26 -15.47 36.64
C VAL A 813 6.68 -16.40 35.57
N GLU A 814 6.32 -17.63 35.97
CA GLU A 814 5.70 -18.61 35.04
C GLU A 814 4.35 -18.10 34.53
N LYS A 815 3.55 -17.48 35.40
CA LYS A 815 2.27 -16.92 35.02
C LYS A 815 2.44 -15.71 34.08
N LEU A 816 3.42 -14.85 34.35
CA LEU A 816 3.76 -13.72 33.47
C LEU A 816 4.22 -14.15 32.09
N SER A 817 4.99 -15.24 32.00
CA SER A 817 5.39 -15.82 30.71
C SER A 817 4.18 -16.22 29.88
N ARG A 818 3.21 -16.93 30.46
CA ARG A 818 1.99 -17.34 29.76
C ARG A 818 1.14 -16.13 29.35
N TYR A 819 0.98 -15.14 30.23
CA TYR A 819 0.22 -13.92 29.93
C TYR A 819 0.88 -13.08 28.85
N SER A 820 2.23 -13.02 28.84
CA SER A 820 2.98 -12.40 27.76
C SER A 820 2.69 -13.08 26.42
N ASN A 821 2.75 -14.41 26.38
CA ASN A 821 2.51 -15.19 25.15
C ASN A 821 1.09 -15.01 24.60
N ALA A 822 0.08 -14.97 25.49
CA ALA A 822 -1.32 -14.80 25.11
C ALA A 822 -1.63 -13.42 24.50
N MET A 823 -0.83 -12.39 24.81
CA MET A 823 -0.99 -11.03 24.26
C MET A 823 -2.41 -10.42 24.43
N SER A 824 -3.12 -10.80 25.47
CA SER A 824 -4.52 -10.39 25.70
C SER A 824 -4.73 -9.40 26.84
N GLY A 825 -3.66 -9.01 27.55
CA GLY A 825 -3.69 -8.25 28.79
C GLY A 825 -4.03 -9.11 29.99
N ILE A 826 -3.70 -8.62 31.18
CA ILE A 826 -3.83 -9.38 32.42
C ILE A 826 -5.28 -9.77 32.71
N GLY A 827 -6.19 -8.81 32.59
CA GLY A 827 -7.61 -9.04 32.92
C GLY A 827 -8.27 -10.10 32.05
N LEU A 828 -8.02 -10.09 30.72
CA LEU A 828 -8.56 -11.09 29.81
C LEU A 828 -7.86 -12.44 29.97
N SER A 829 -6.54 -12.45 30.17
CA SER A 829 -5.77 -13.68 30.41
C SER A 829 -6.24 -14.40 31.70
N SER A 830 -6.47 -13.65 32.78
CA SER A 830 -7.01 -14.22 34.04
C SER A 830 -8.40 -14.80 33.84
N LEU A 831 -9.30 -14.11 33.13
CA LEU A 831 -10.64 -14.61 32.85
C LEU A 831 -10.63 -15.90 32.01
N ILE A 832 -9.75 -15.96 30.98
CA ILE A 832 -9.58 -17.18 30.17
C ILE A 832 -9.03 -18.32 31.02
N GLU A 833 -8.05 -18.07 31.85
CA GLU A 833 -7.45 -19.08 32.76
C GLU A 833 -8.49 -19.65 33.72
N GLU A 834 -9.31 -18.79 34.36
CA GLU A 834 -10.43 -19.22 35.21
C GLU A 834 -11.45 -20.06 34.42
N TRP A 835 -11.74 -19.68 33.20
CA TRP A 835 -12.64 -20.41 32.30
C TRP A 835 -12.06 -21.77 31.89
N ILE A 836 -10.74 -21.88 31.65
CA ILE A 836 -10.06 -23.15 31.37
C ILE A 836 -10.25 -24.13 32.53
N VAL A 837 -10.08 -23.62 33.75
CA VAL A 837 -10.25 -24.44 34.99
C VAL A 837 -11.73 -24.84 35.18
N GLN A 838 -12.67 -23.90 35.02
CA GLN A 838 -14.12 -24.16 35.20
C GLN A 838 -14.65 -25.21 34.20
N ASN A 839 -14.09 -25.25 32.99
CA ASN A 839 -14.48 -26.21 31.97
C ASN A 839 -13.60 -27.47 31.93
N GLU A 840 -12.69 -27.64 32.90
CA GLU A 840 -11.85 -28.82 33.06
C GLU A 840 -11.12 -29.20 31.74
N LEU A 841 -10.63 -28.16 30.95
CA LEU A 841 -10.06 -28.39 29.63
C LEU A 841 -8.79 -29.26 29.63
N THR A 842 -8.12 -29.40 30.77
CA THR A 842 -6.93 -30.26 30.95
C THR A 842 -7.29 -31.66 31.43
N GLU A 843 -8.51 -31.87 31.98
CA GLU A 843 -8.94 -33.13 32.59
C GLU A 843 -9.96 -33.89 31.71
N LYS A 844 -10.76 -33.16 30.92
CA LYS A 844 -11.85 -33.68 30.12
C LYS A 844 -11.50 -33.64 28.64
N ILE A 845 -11.74 -34.75 27.94
CA ILE A 845 -11.54 -34.83 26.49
C ILE A 845 -12.77 -34.25 25.79
N TYR A 846 -12.55 -33.24 24.97
CA TYR A 846 -13.55 -32.59 24.15
C TYR A 846 -13.40 -32.99 22.69
N THR A 847 -14.49 -33.23 22.00
CA THR A 847 -14.54 -33.25 20.55
C THR A 847 -14.43 -31.83 19.97
N GLU A 848 -14.03 -31.71 18.72
CA GLU A 848 -13.94 -30.40 18.03
C GLU A 848 -15.26 -29.63 18.10
N THR A 849 -16.41 -30.31 17.96
CA THR A 849 -17.72 -29.65 18.01
C THR A 849 -18.09 -29.17 19.41
N GLU A 850 -17.75 -29.90 20.44
CA GLU A 850 -17.96 -29.50 21.83
C GLU A 850 -17.07 -28.33 22.21
N LEU A 851 -15.79 -28.35 21.81
CA LEU A 851 -14.87 -27.23 22.01
C LEU A 851 -15.40 -25.97 21.34
N LEU A 852 -15.84 -26.06 20.09
CA LEU A 852 -16.42 -24.92 19.39
C LEU A 852 -17.63 -24.33 20.14
N SER A 853 -18.48 -25.19 20.73
CA SER A 853 -19.64 -24.74 21.48
C SER A 853 -19.26 -23.96 22.74
N VAL A 854 -18.38 -24.51 23.60
CA VAL A 854 -17.99 -23.86 24.84
C VAL A 854 -17.14 -22.59 24.57
N ILE A 855 -16.31 -22.59 23.54
CA ILE A 855 -15.55 -21.40 23.10
C ILE A 855 -16.48 -20.31 22.56
N ALA A 856 -17.53 -20.67 21.82
CA ALA A 856 -18.51 -19.69 21.32
C ALA A 856 -19.28 -19.04 22.48
N GLU A 857 -19.59 -19.78 23.56
CA GLU A 857 -20.19 -19.23 24.79
C GLU A 857 -19.24 -18.26 25.49
N LEU A 858 -17.97 -18.61 25.65
CA LEU A 858 -16.96 -17.69 26.20
C LEU A 858 -16.83 -16.43 25.34
N TYR A 859 -16.80 -16.60 24.01
CA TYR A 859 -16.72 -15.47 23.09
C TYR A 859 -17.88 -14.48 23.27
N LEU A 860 -19.11 -15.00 23.41
CA LEU A 860 -20.29 -14.16 23.66
C LEU A 860 -20.24 -13.43 25.00
N GLN A 861 -19.69 -14.04 26.05
CA GLN A 861 -19.46 -13.38 27.33
C GLN A 861 -18.42 -12.24 27.20
N ILE A 862 -17.37 -12.46 26.43
CA ILE A 862 -16.29 -11.49 26.27
C ILE A 862 -16.70 -10.32 25.35
N CYS A 863 -17.36 -10.57 24.22
CA CYS A 863 -17.62 -9.55 23.21
C CYS A 863 -18.81 -8.65 23.47
N GLY A 864 -19.65 -8.96 24.47
CA GLY A 864 -20.88 -8.23 24.75
C GLY A 864 -21.92 -8.37 23.63
N ASP A 865 -22.98 -7.59 23.72
CA ASP A 865 -24.08 -7.67 22.75
C ASP A 865 -23.69 -7.13 21.37
N PHE A 866 -23.93 -7.90 20.34
CA PHE A 866 -23.80 -7.48 18.96
C PHE A 866 -24.92 -8.08 18.08
N ARG A 867 -25.16 -7.46 16.95
CA ARG A 867 -26.25 -7.88 16.06
C ARG A 867 -26.00 -9.29 15.51
N TYR A 868 -27.02 -10.15 15.57
CA TYR A 868 -27.00 -11.56 15.12
C TYR A 868 -26.06 -12.48 15.94
N GLN A 869 -25.79 -12.14 17.19
CA GLN A 869 -24.95 -12.96 18.06
C GLN A 869 -25.48 -14.40 18.23
N GLU A 870 -26.80 -14.59 18.16
CA GLU A 870 -27.49 -15.89 18.26
C GLU A 870 -27.11 -16.86 17.12
N HIS A 871 -26.61 -16.33 16.00
CA HIS A 871 -26.20 -17.14 14.85
C HIS A 871 -24.72 -17.50 14.85
N ILE A 872 -23.89 -16.92 15.75
CA ILE A 872 -22.42 -16.99 15.65
C ILE A 872 -21.89 -18.43 15.65
N GLN A 873 -22.41 -19.29 16.52
CA GLN A 873 -22.00 -20.70 16.62
C GLN A 873 -22.35 -21.48 15.35
N SER A 874 -23.59 -21.30 14.85
CA SER A 874 -24.05 -21.96 13.61
C SER A 874 -23.27 -21.51 12.40
N ILE A 875 -22.98 -20.20 12.30
CA ILE A 875 -22.18 -19.62 11.21
C ILE A 875 -20.73 -20.12 11.29
N CYS A 876 -20.13 -20.16 12.50
CA CYS A 876 -18.77 -20.64 12.66
C CYS A 876 -18.62 -22.11 12.23
N LYS A 877 -19.57 -22.97 12.61
CA LYS A 877 -19.58 -24.37 12.18
C LYS A 877 -19.62 -24.50 10.65
N LYS A 878 -20.52 -23.77 9.99
CA LYS A 878 -20.63 -23.78 8.52
C LYS A 878 -19.38 -23.18 7.85
N TRP A 879 -18.80 -22.18 8.48
CA TRP A 879 -17.58 -21.55 8.02
C TRP A 879 -16.39 -22.53 8.00
N ILE A 880 -16.15 -23.27 9.10
CA ILE A 880 -15.09 -24.30 9.17
C ILE A 880 -15.35 -25.49 8.25
N ASP A 881 -16.61 -25.80 7.94
CA ASP A 881 -17.03 -26.82 6.95
C ASP A 881 -16.77 -26.37 5.48
N GLY A 882 -16.27 -25.17 5.25
CA GLY A 882 -15.97 -24.65 3.91
C GLY A 882 -17.12 -24.00 3.17
N GLN A 883 -18.33 -23.79 3.79
CA GLN A 883 -19.46 -23.19 3.11
C GLN A 883 -19.22 -21.74 2.77
N THR A 884 -19.68 -21.33 1.58
CA THR A 884 -19.59 -19.94 1.11
C THR A 884 -20.54 -18.99 1.87
N PRO A 885 -20.28 -17.67 1.86
CA PRO A 885 -21.21 -16.70 2.47
C PRO A 885 -22.64 -16.82 1.94
N THR A 886 -22.80 -17.16 0.67
CA THR A 886 -24.12 -17.37 0.05
C THR A 886 -24.80 -18.61 0.59
N GLU A 887 -24.10 -19.74 0.72
CA GLU A 887 -24.63 -20.99 1.26
C GLU A 887 -25.00 -20.84 2.74
N ILE A 888 -24.17 -20.14 3.52
CA ILE A 888 -24.47 -19.81 4.92
C ILE A 888 -25.72 -18.94 4.99
N ASN A 889 -25.81 -17.88 4.18
CA ASN A 889 -26.98 -16.99 4.16
C ASN A 889 -28.27 -17.70 3.74
N ASN A 890 -28.23 -18.67 2.83
CA ASN A 890 -29.40 -19.45 2.44
C ASN A 890 -30.03 -20.21 3.61
N LYS A 891 -29.26 -20.51 4.66
CA LYS A 891 -29.72 -21.18 5.88
C LYS A 891 -30.01 -20.20 7.01
N GLU A 892 -29.22 -19.16 7.17
CA GLU A 892 -29.35 -18.18 8.29
C GLU A 892 -30.29 -17.00 7.97
N THR A 893 -30.41 -16.63 6.68
CA THR A 893 -31.35 -15.58 6.18
C THR A 893 -31.11 -14.17 6.75
N ILE A 894 -29.88 -13.86 7.18
CA ILE A 894 -29.52 -12.57 7.78
C ILE A 894 -28.95 -11.54 6.80
N GLY A 895 -28.58 -11.98 5.59
CA GLY A 895 -27.96 -11.18 4.55
C GLY A 895 -26.49 -11.54 4.32
N ILE A 896 -26.08 -11.59 3.03
CA ILE A 896 -24.71 -12.00 2.65
C ILE A 896 -23.64 -11.05 3.25
N ALA A 897 -23.89 -9.75 3.23
CA ALA A 897 -22.96 -8.75 3.77
C ALA A 897 -22.78 -8.90 5.28
N GLU A 898 -23.85 -9.24 6.01
CA GLU A 898 -23.80 -9.51 7.44
C GLU A 898 -23.06 -10.82 7.72
N VAL A 899 -23.29 -11.88 6.94
CA VAL A 899 -22.53 -13.15 7.03
C VAL A 899 -21.04 -12.89 6.79
N GLU A 900 -20.67 -12.13 5.74
CA GLU A 900 -19.28 -11.77 5.49
C GLU A 900 -18.64 -11.02 6.67
N SER A 901 -19.36 -10.05 7.22
CA SER A 901 -18.88 -9.27 8.37
C SER A 901 -18.65 -10.17 9.59
N LEU A 902 -19.56 -11.10 9.87
CA LEU A 902 -19.41 -12.05 10.97
C LEU A 902 -18.26 -13.02 10.72
N CYS A 903 -18.15 -13.58 9.52
CA CYS A 903 -17.07 -14.50 9.18
C CYS A 903 -15.68 -13.82 9.24
N ASN A 904 -15.53 -12.66 8.62
CA ASN A 904 -14.22 -12.01 8.50
C ASN A 904 -13.78 -11.32 9.80
N LYS A 905 -14.69 -10.64 10.50
CA LYS A 905 -14.35 -9.88 11.70
C LYS A 905 -14.49 -10.69 12.98
N ARG A 906 -15.64 -11.33 13.18
CA ARG A 906 -15.94 -12.00 14.44
C ARG A 906 -15.33 -13.40 14.52
N ILE A 907 -15.41 -14.19 13.46
CA ILE A 907 -14.92 -15.57 13.46
C ILE A 907 -13.43 -15.63 13.14
N SER A 908 -13.04 -15.24 11.93
CA SER A 908 -11.64 -15.38 11.48
C SER A 908 -10.64 -14.50 12.20
N TYR A 909 -11.08 -13.42 12.83
CA TYR A 909 -10.19 -12.53 13.57
C TYR A 909 -10.39 -12.63 15.08
N GLU A 910 -11.54 -12.22 15.64
CA GLU A 910 -11.73 -12.12 17.09
C GLU A 910 -11.79 -13.50 17.77
N MET A 911 -12.60 -14.44 17.26
CA MET A 911 -12.69 -15.80 17.83
C MET A 911 -11.38 -16.59 17.60
N ASN A 912 -10.74 -16.44 16.44
CA ASN A 912 -9.42 -17.02 16.18
C ASN A 912 -8.38 -16.52 17.20
N PHE A 913 -8.37 -15.21 17.52
CA PHE A 913 -7.48 -14.64 18.52
C PHE A 913 -7.78 -15.21 19.92
N LEU A 914 -9.06 -15.35 20.30
CA LEU A 914 -9.46 -15.96 21.56
C LEU A 914 -8.99 -17.41 21.68
N ILE A 915 -9.14 -18.21 20.61
CA ILE A 915 -8.67 -19.61 20.62
C ILE A 915 -7.14 -19.65 20.74
N GLY A 916 -6.41 -18.73 20.09
CA GLY A 916 -4.97 -18.59 20.26
C GLY A 916 -4.57 -18.34 21.71
N ASN A 917 -5.26 -17.41 22.37
CA ASN A 917 -5.03 -17.14 23.80
C ASN A 917 -5.29 -18.36 24.70
N ILE A 918 -6.33 -19.13 24.40
CA ILE A 918 -6.61 -20.39 25.11
C ILE A 918 -5.45 -21.37 24.91
N CYS A 919 -4.93 -21.50 23.68
CA CYS A 919 -3.79 -22.37 23.38
C CYS A 919 -2.51 -21.95 24.14
N ASP A 920 -2.28 -20.64 24.31
CA ASP A 920 -1.10 -20.10 24.99
C ASP A 920 -1.22 -20.13 26.54
N LEU A 921 -2.45 -20.16 27.07
CA LEU A 921 -2.73 -20.17 28.51
C LEU A 921 -2.97 -21.56 29.10
N ILE A 922 -3.35 -22.55 28.27
CA ILE A 922 -3.60 -23.92 28.75
C ILE A 922 -2.28 -24.59 29.17
N GLU A 923 -2.24 -25.09 30.41
CA GLU A 923 -1.12 -25.88 30.91
C GLU A 923 -1.32 -27.35 30.49
N VAL A 924 -0.38 -27.87 29.73
CA VAL A 924 -0.41 -29.25 29.22
C VAL A 924 0.82 -30.01 29.71
N ASP A 925 0.59 -31.15 30.32
CA ASP A 925 1.67 -32.09 30.64
C ASP A 925 2.10 -32.80 29.33
N GLU A 926 3.32 -32.52 28.89
CA GLU A 926 3.87 -33.07 27.64
C GLU A 926 4.04 -34.62 27.68
N GLU A 927 4.03 -35.22 28.88
CA GLU A 927 4.04 -36.67 29.06
C GLU A 927 2.62 -37.28 28.96
N ASN A 928 1.58 -36.47 29.05
CA ASN A 928 0.19 -36.87 28.96
C ASN A 928 -0.34 -36.76 27.52
N GLU A 929 -0.38 -37.93 26.80
CA GLU A 929 -0.83 -37.99 25.41
C GLU A 929 -2.25 -37.41 25.19
N GLU A 930 -3.14 -37.53 26.15
CA GLU A 930 -4.52 -37.02 26.04
C GLU A 930 -4.55 -35.47 26.08
N GLN A 931 -3.78 -34.85 26.95
CA GLN A 931 -3.66 -33.40 27.04
C GLN A 931 -2.95 -32.83 25.82
N VAL A 932 -1.89 -33.47 25.35
CA VAL A 932 -1.18 -33.09 24.10
C VAL A 932 -2.13 -33.18 22.90
N ASN A 933 -2.94 -34.24 22.82
CA ASN A 933 -3.94 -34.37 21.75
C ASN A 933 -5.01 -33.28 21.83
N GLN A 934 -5.48 -32.92 23.03
CA GLN A 934 -6.45 -31.86 23.24
C GLN A 934 -5.91 -30.48 22.76
N ARG A 935 -4.65 -30.15 23.08
CA ARG A 935 -3.97 -28.96 22.57
C ARG A 935 -3.86 -28.96 21.05
N ASN A 936 -3.55 -30.11 20.44
CA ASN A 936 -3.49 -30.25 18.98
C ASN A 936 -4.86 -30.02 18.32
N ILE A 937 -5.95 -30.50 18.93
CA ILE A 937 -7.32 -30.25 18.46
C ILE A 937 -7.65 -28.74 18.54
N LEU A 938 -7.30 -28.07 19.66
CA LEU A 938 -7.47 -26.61 19.82
C LEU A 938 -6.69 -25.84 18.75
N THR A 939 -5.43 -26.19 18.53
CA THR A 939 -4.57 -25.58 17.52
C THR A 939 -5.11 -25.79 16.10
N LEU A 940 -5.62 -26.97 15.78
CA LEU A 940 -6.26 -27.25 14.50
C LEU A 940 -7.56 -26.47 14.34
N LEU A 941 -8.38 -26.41 15.41
CA LEU A 941 -9.62 -25.62 15.42
C LEU A 941 -9.34 -24.14 15.21
N GLN A 942 -8.30 -23.57 15.85
CA GLN A 942 -7.85 -22.19 15.64
C GLN A 942 -7.60 -21.92 14.15
N LYS A 943 -6.85 -22.81 13.49
CA LYS A 943 -6.54 -22.68 12.06
C LYS A 943 -7.79 -22.83 11.18
N LYS A 944 -8.66 -23.80 11.48
CA LYS A 944 -9.94 -23.95 10.76
C LYS A 944 -10.81 -22.71 10.87
N VAL A 945 -10.94 -22.15 12.06
CA VAL A 945 -11.71 -20.91 12.31
C VAL A 945 -11.12 -19.74 11.55
N LYS A 946 -9.79 -19.63 11.51
CA LYS A 946 -9.07 -18.58 10.80
C LYS A 946 -9.31 -18.59 9.30
N TYR A 947 -9.15 -19.75 8.66
CA TYR A 947 -9.21 -19.87 7.20
C TYR A 947 -10.59 -20.26 6.69
N GLY A 948 -11.46 -20.80 7.51
CA GLY A 948 -12.77 -21.34 7.11
C GLY A 948 -12.63 -22.55 6.20
N VAL A 949 -11.79 -23.52 6.56
CA VAL A 949 -11.51 -24.74 5.77
C VAL A 949 -11.57 -25.98 6.66
N PRO A 950 -11.91 -27.15 6.09
CA PRO A 950 -12.25 -28.33 6.90
C PRO A 950 -11.04 -29.16 7.39
N ASN A 951 -9.91 -29.15 6.72
CA ASN A 951 -8.81 -30.07 6.99
C ASN A 951 -7.42 -29.41 6.91
N MET A 952 -6.38 -30.15 7.38
CA MET A 952 -5.02 -29.65 7.45
C MET A 952 -4.40 -29.37 6.08
N THR A 953 -4.71 -30.13 5.06
CA THR A 953 -4.20 -29.92 3.69
C THR A 953 -4.70 -28.60 3.13
N ALA A 954 -6.00 -28.29 3.26
CA ALA A 954 -6.55 -27.00 2.85
C ALA A 954 -5.95 -25.83 3.66
N ILE A 955 -5.73 -26.03 4.97
CA ILE A 955 -5.01 -25.05 5.81
C ILE A 955 -3.61 -24.80 5.25
N SER A 956 -2.84 -25.86 4.98
CA SER A 956 -1.46 -25.78 4.48
C SER A 956 -1.38 -25.06 3.13
N ILE A 957 -2.36 -25.28 2.24
CA ILE A 957 -2.48 -24.54 0.98
C ILE A 957 -2.77 -23.07 1.23
N CYS A 958 -3.68 -22.73 2.16
CA CYS A 958 -3.98 -21.34 2.52
C CYS A 958 -2.77 -20.62 3.12
N GLU A 959 -1.98 -21.29 3.95
CA GLU A 959 -0.80 -20.75 4.62
C GLU A 959 0.36 -20.50 3.65
N SER A 960 0.67 -21.47 2.79
CA SER A 960 1.94 -21.47 2.06
C SER A 960 1.81 -21.10 0.58
N VAL A 961 0.63 -21.28 -0.03
CA VAL A 961 0.47 -21.20 -1.50
C VAL A 961 -0.56 -20.16 -1.91
N PHE A 962 -1.83 -20.38 -1.57
CA PHE A 962 -2.95 -19.54 -1.98
C PHE A 962 -3.78 -19.09 -0.78
N ASN A 963 -3.82 -17.80 -0.53
CA ASN A 963 -4.67 -17.27 0.54
C ASN A 963 -6.15 -17.15 0.05
N ASP A 964 -6.67 -18.29 -0.44
CA ASP A 964 -8.04 -18.45 -0.89
C ASP A 964 -8.61 -19.79 -0.44
N ARG A 965 -9.73 -19.76 0.29
CA ARG A 965 -10.31 -20.93 0.94
C ARG A 965 -10.98 -21.91 -0.03
N LEU A 966 -11.70 -21.41 -1.06
CA LEU A 966 -12.40 -22.29 -1.99
C LEU A 966 -11.43 -23.06 -2.86
N LEU A 967 -10.43 -22.38 -3.41
CA LEU A 967 -9.38 -23.03 -4.17
C LEU A 967 -8.58 -24.01 -3.31
N ALA A 968 -8.28 -23.64 -2.05
CA ALA A 968 -7.57 -24.53 -1.14
C ALA A 968 -8.35 -25.82 -0.84
N ILE A 969 -9.67 -25.75 -0.69
CA ILE A 969 -10.54 -26.92 -0.50
C ILE A 969 -10.54 -27.79 -1.76
N GLU A 970 -10.67 -27.20 -2.95
CA GLU A 970 -10.68 -27.94 -4.23
C GLU A 970 -9.35 -28.64 -4.49
N LEU A 971 -8.24 -27.95 -4.25
CA LEU A 971 -6.90 -28.55 -4.39
C LEU A 971 -6.63 -29.64 -3.36
N ALA A 972 -7.12 -29.49 -2.13
CA ALA A 972 -7.02 -30.56 -1.11
C ALA A 972 -7.79 -31.81 -1.53
N GLN A 973 -8.93 -31.69 -2.21
CA GLN A 973 -9.67 -32.81 -2.78
C GLN A 973 -8.89 -33.51 -3.90
N ILE A 974 -8.19 -32.75 -4.75
CA ILE A 974 -7.33 -33.32 -5.81
C ILE A 974 -6.18 -34.13 -5.20
N LEU A 975 -5.55 -33.61 -4.14
CA LEU A 975 -4.45 -34.32 -3.46
C LEU A 975 -4.90 -35.55 -2.70
N SER A 976 -6.19 -35.72 -2.43
CA SER A 976 -6.83 -36.89 -1.77
C SER A 976 -6.22 -37.26 -0.40
N ASP A 977 -5.50 -36.34 0.26
CA ASP A 977 -4.93 -36.47 1.59
C ASP A 977 -5.30 -35.26 2.44
N GLU A 978 -5.99 -35.45 3.55
CA GLU A 978 -6.51 -34.41 4.41
C GLU A 978 -5.50 -33.88 5.44
N ASN A 979 -4.32 -34.54 5.56
CA ASN A 979 -3.34 -34.28 6.63
C ASN A 979 -1.95 -33.85 6.15
N ILE A 980 -1.83 -33.27 4.96
CA ILE A 980 -0.56 -32.78 4.45
C ILE A 980 -0.19 -31.47 5.16
N GLY A 981 0.92 -31.49 5.89
CA GLY A 981 1.45 -30.29 6.57
C GLY A 981 2.16 -29.32 5.63
N THR A 982 2.34 -28.08 6.11
CA THR A 982 2.91 -26.94 5.37
C THR A 982 4.29 -27.22 4.76
N ALA A 983 5.15 -27.95 5.45
CA ALA A 983 6.49 -28.30 4.95
C ALA A 983 6.48 -29.23 3.70
N LYS A 984 5.43 -30.01 3.52
CA LYS A 984 5.32 -30.99 2.41
C LYS A 984 4.41 -30.52 1.27
N ILE A 985 3.55 -29.52 1.53
CA ILE A 985 2.48 -29.17 0.59
C ILE A 985 3.01 -28.74 -0.79
N LEU A 986 4.08 -27.94 -0.85
CA LEU A 986 4.63 -27.47 -2.11
C LEU A 986 5.18 -28.62 -2.97
N ASN A 987 5.83 -29.60 -2.34
CA ASN A 987 6.35 -30.79 -3.03
C ASN A 987 5.20 -31.66 -3.55
N MET A 988 4.12 -31.80 -2.77
CA MET A 988 2.92 -32.53 -3.21
C MET A 988 2.23 -31.84 -4.40
N LEU A 989 2.12 -30.51 -4.37
CA LEU A 989 1.60 -29.74 -5.50
C LEU A 989 2.48 -29.86 -6.74
N LYS A 990 3.82 -29.93 -6.57
CA LYS A 990 4.75 -30.18 -7.69
C LYS A 990 4.55 -31.58 -8.29
N ALA A 991 4.32 -32.58 -7.45
CA ALA A 991 4.09 -33.97 -7.90
C ALA A 991 2.79 -34.12 -8.71
N HIS A 992 1.76 -33.33 -8.41
CA HIS A 992 0.45 -33.31 -9.09
C HIS A 992 0.28 -32.12 -10.03
N SER A 993 1.37 -31.57 -10.55
CA SER A 993 1.37 -30.27 -11.28
C SER A 993 0.42 -30.26 -12.48
N GLU A 994 0.34 -31.34 -13.27
CA GLU A 994 -0.55 -31.40 -14.45
C GLU A 994 -2.03 -31.26 -14.08
N GLU A 995 -2.48 -32.00 -13.05
CA GLU A 995 -3.87 -31.93 -12.58
C GLU A 995 -4.21 -30.57 -11.99
N ILE A 996 -3.26 -30.00 -11.22
CA ILE A 996 -3.43 -28.71 -10.57
C ILE A 996 -3.47 -27.58 -11.61
N PHE A 997 -2.56 -27.55 -12.59
CA PHE A 997 -2.61 -26.56 -13.65
C PHE A 997 -3.89 -26.69 -14.49
N SER A 998 -4.39 -27.90 -14.74
CA SER A 998 -5.68 -28.12 -15.40
C SER A 998 -6.85 -27.56 -14.59
N CYS A 999 -6.85 -27.73 -13.27
CA CYS A 999 -7.84 -27.11 -12.38
C CYS A 999 -7.76 -25.57 -12.47
N LEU A 1000 -6.56 -25.01 -12.38
CA LEU A 1000 -6.31 -23.56 -12.43
C LEU A 1000 -6.66 -22.93 -13.80
N ASP A 1001 -6.88 -23.70 -14.86
CA ASP A 1001 -7.34 -23.19 -16.17
C ASP A 1001 -8.71 -22.48 -16.07
N SER A 1002 -9.57 -22.93 -15.15
CA SER A 1002 -10.88 -22.32 -14.90
C SER A 1002 -10.82 -21.11 -13.95
N TYR A 1003 -9.72 -20.93 -13.23
CA TYR A 1003 -9.50 -19.86 -12.26
C TYR A 1003 -8.82 -18.63 -12.88
N PRO A 1004 -8.91 -17.46 -12.24
CA PRO A 1004 -8.16 -16.28 -12.65
C PRO A 1004 -6.64 -16.51 -12.74
N GLU A 1005 -5.99 -15.83 -13.68
CA GLU A 1005 -4.56 -15.96 -14.00
C GLU A 1005 -3.63 -15.75 -12.76
N TYR A 1006 -4.07 -14.96 -11.80
CA TYR A 1006 -3.38 -14.73 -10.53
C TYR A 1006 -2.87 -16.03 -9.89
N PHE A 1007 -3.70 -17.05 -9.85
CA PHE A 1007 -3.35 -18.30 -9.18
C PHE A 1007 -2.28 -19.09 -9.94
N LYS A 1008 -2.32 -19.08 -11.27
CA LYS A 1008 -1.28 -19.69 -12.11
C LYS A 1008 0.06 -19.00 -11.99
N ASP A 1009 0.04 -17.66 -12.05
CA ASP A 1009 1.23 -16.83 -11.94
C ASP A 1009 1.93 -17.06 -10.59
N ARG A 1010 1.14 -17.08 -9.50
CA ARG A 1010 1.67 -17.31 -8.16
C ARG A 1010 2.28 -18.70 -8.03
N LEU A 1011 1.59 -19.73 -8.48
CA LEU A 1011 2.11 -21.11 -8.41
C LEU A 1011 3.38 -21.26 -9.24
N SER A 1012 3.42 -20.69 -10.44
CA SER A 1012 4.59 -20.72 -11.32
C SER A 1012 5.83 -20.08 -10.70
N VAL A 1013 5.65 -19.04 -9.88
CA VAL A 1013 6.76 -18.40 -9.14
C VAL A 1013 7.24 -19.29 -7.99
N LEU A 1014 6.32 -19.92 -7.25
CA LEU A 1014 6.65 -20.79 -6.11
C LEU A 1014 7.25 -22.15 -6.52
N MET A 1015 7.01 -22.57 -7.76
CA MET A 1015 7.55 -23.82 -8.30
C MET A 1015 8.96 -23.68 -8.90
N LYS A 1016 9.38 -22.44 -9.23
CA LYS A 1016 10.74 -22.16 -9.70
C LYS A 1016 11.73 -22.22 -8.56
#